data_25c8dd924bf5429fef55c54539ac97a4
#
_entry.id   25c8dd924bf5429fef55c54539ac97a4
#
_cell.length_a   1.000
_cell.length_b   1.000
_cell.length_c   1.000
_cell.angle_alpha   90.00
_cell.angle_beta   90.00
_cell.angle_gamma   90.00
#
_symmetry.space_group_name_H-M   'P 1'
#
loop_
_entity.id
_entity.type
_entity.pdbx_description
1 polymer ?
#
loop_
_entity_poly.entity_id
_entity_poly.type
_entity_poly.pdbx_seq_one_letter_code
_entity_poly.pdbx_strand_id
1 'polypeptide(L)'
;MASSGFNQEGNSKGNRKEKNLDEYFPFEFIDQNALIHKNGGVSIGFECIEQPRSGQLSADLFLNLHYALIHALSTMPVGAVFQKLEIFYEDTFSIPPKGKGFLGKRWLNHFNYRAVILHKSYLFLCFPNPKLIADHHAGNTWFAMGKSILQNPHENLENRVAEANMAASRFVSSLSLVSEIKLKRLNEAELELLCYQYFNLEFTKKSDSLNNAIYNDINSCILGNKKIQIVSMLGQPPEAYVSTPDRNGIDSPMLSSLLMDIQFPHILVETIKICDTEKELNKLDLMRTMLHSFSNQQDQDGEIQQTGLKALSAEIRSKHYELVKLSVQVLIYDSDANLLKQKTNQVLSNMLSVCRSKAFVENIDTTNLFFSCLGGNALENYRWILMPAVNAACYTTFQSFAGRDLSGLILCNRYKQPVFLNFWNISLDNKNKLIIGPSGSGKSFTVNSFISQHYHEGDDVIIIDIGGSYKGLFSILGGKYFEYNLLNPLTFNPFLVPWVAGKPQLSIEKLSFLVSLISILWKQTGQELMKTERSFLQQYLTAYYNYLGDSSQHILSFDQGNSGYNRGDTQQESASMNSFYHFLETCIDEVHASATKSYFDLKSLLIVLKEYTGIGAYAYLLNASAEIEISEHQLLCFDLNGIREDIVLFPIISLLIIELVLDKIRKFPLRRKHIYMDEAWSMLKDALGDFVMNMYRTIRKSNGAISIITQGIDEIDRSPVGKAIVQNAAIRVVLDHSSAPQQYELLQLSLGITEHEMDLLKSLRKNDVEGWREFFIKFGNDSEVFLLDAPPEARIAFDSRIEERVKLNTMRTQYNGNIELAIDQLIENTNNF
;
A
#
# COMPACT_ATOMS: atom_id res chain seq x y z
N MET A 1 52.01 9.40 12.63
CA MET A 1 52.16 10.83 12.27
C MET A 1 50.77 11.24 11.74
N ALA A 2 50.03 12.18 12.23
CA ALA A 2 50.26 13.28 13.11
C ALA A 2 49.03 13.52 13.96
N SER A 3 49.26 13.88 15.22
CA SER A 3 48.36 14.41 16.21
C SER A 3 47.91 15.82 15.83
N SER A 4 46.61 16.11 16.05
CA SER A 4 46.13 17.46 16.40
C SER A 4 44.82 17.23 17.14
N GLY A 5 44.70 17.32 18.44
CA GLY A 5 44.64 18.56 19.17
C GLY A 5 43.16 18.89 19.39
N PHE A 6 42.49 18.20 20.40
CA PHE A 6 41.21 18.67 20.94
C PHE A 6 41.48 19.34 22.29
N ASN A 7 41.15 20.62 22.35
CA ASN A 7 41.21 21.45 23.55
C ASN A 7 40.28 20.90 24.64
N GLN A 8 40.85 20.75 25.79
CA GLN A 8 40.18 20.49 27.07
C GLN A 8 39.52 21.79 27.59
N GLU A 9 38.22 21.78 27.78
CA GLU A 9 37.63 22.61 28.82
C GLU A 9 36.55 21.80 29.57
N GLY A 10 36.68 21.74 30.87
CA GLY A 10 35.68 21.25 31.82
C GLY A 10 36.06 20.05 32.65
N ASN A 11 36.83 20.29 33.70
CA ASN A 11 37.13 19.34 34.77
C ASN A 11 35.88 18.76 35.46
N SER A 12 35.62 17.47 35.32
CA SER A 12 35.14 16.61 36.38
C SER A 12 35.80 15.24 36.21
N LYS A 13 36.93 15.05 36.94
CA LYS A 13 37.62 13.75 37.04
C LYS A 13 36.79 12.77 37.87
N GLY A 14 35.73 12.20 37.32
CA GLY A 14 35.26 10.87 37.71
C GLY A 14 36.09 9.85 36.95
N ASN A 15 36.68 8.86 37.63
CA ASN A 15 37.38 7.73 37.04
C ASN A 15 36.46 6.99 36.05
N ARG A 16 36.49 7.36 34.78
CA ARG A 16 35.87 6.58 33.70
C ARG A 16 36.73 5.34 33.52
N LYS A 17 36.29 4.19 34.03
CA LYS A 17 36.90 2.90 33.72
C LYS A 17 36.44 2.52 32.30
N GLU A 18 37.38 2.59 31.38
CA GLU A 18 37.21 2.00 30.03
C GLU A 18 37.10 0.49 30.19
N LYS A 19 36.03 -0.09 29.69
CA LYS A 19 35.81 -1.52 29.71
C LYS A 19 35.74 -2.05 28.28
N ASN A 20 36.45 -3.12 28.02
CA ASN A 20 36.45 -3.75 26.70
C ASN A 20 35.09 -4.46 26.46
N LEU A 21 34.49 -4.31 25.29
CA LEU A 21 33.25 -5.00 24.88
C LEU A 21 33.36 -6.52 25.03
N ASP A 22 34.54 -7.09 24.79
CA ASP A 22 34.79 -8.54 24.90
C ASP A 22 34.54 -9.09 26.31
N GLU A 23 34.75 -8.28 27.37
CA GLU A 23 34.45 -8.69 28.76
C GLU A 23 32.94 -8.85 29.00
N TYR A 24 32.12 -8.06 28.31
CA TYR A 24 30.68 -8.03 28.47
C TYR A 24 29.93 -8.85 27.45
N PHE A 25 30.62 -9.33 26.38
CA PHE A 25 29.94 -10.10 25.35
C PHE A 25 29.33 -11.37 25.92
N PRO A 26 28.00 -11.56 25.86
CA PRO A 26 27.33 -12.61 26.62
C PRO A 26 27.47 -14.00 26.02
N PHE A 27 27.71 -14.07 24.70
CA PHE A 27 27.78 -15.32 23.95
C PHE A 27 29.22 -15.81 23.87
N GLU A 28 29.41 -17.12 23.93
CA GLU A 28 30.71 -17.75 23.81
C GLU A 28 30.97 -18.20 22.37
N PHE A 29 29.99 -18.82 21.72
CA PHE A 29 30.02 -19.22 20.31
C PHE A 29 28.61 -19.45 19.76
N ILE A 30 28.51 -19.72 18.46
CA ILE A 30 27.30 -20.13 17.78
C ILE A 30 27.42 -21.60 17.39
N ASP A 31 26.44 -22.41 17.73
CA ASP A 31 26.36 -23.81 17.35
C ASP A 31 24.99 -24.16 16.80
N GLN A 32 24.92 -24.84 15.66
CA GLN A 32 23.69 -25.24 14.98
C GLN A 32 22.67 -24.10 14.82
N ASN A 33 23.13 -22.88 14.49
CA ASN A 33 22.32 -21.68 14.41
C ASN A 33 21.64 -21.31 15.75
N ALA A 34 22.27 -21.60 16.86
CA ALA A 34 21.88 -21.18 18.22
C ALA A 34 23.03 -20.44 18.89
N LEU A 35 22.71 -19.37 19.62
CA LEU A 35 23.66 -18.61 20.42
C LEU A 35 23.89 -19.35 21.73
N ILE A 36 25.12 -19.67 22.05
CA ILE A 36 25.51 -20.33 23.29
C ILE A 36 26.09 -19.29 24.24
N HIS A 37 25.44 -19.13 25.38
CA HIS A 37 25.83 -18.16 26.41
C HIS A 37 27.03 -18.66 27.25
N LYS A 38 27.83 -17.75 27.75
CA LYS A 38 28.93 -18.06 28.70
C LYS A 38 28.47 -18.83 29.95
N ASN A 39 27.22 -18.63 30.37
CA ASN A 39 26.58 -19.37 31.46
C ASN A 39 25.95 -20.69 31.01
N GLY A 40 26.10 -21.07 29.75
CA GLY A 40 25.54 -22.29 29.16
C GLY A 40 24.07 -22.20 28.78
N GLY A 41 23.43 -21.06 28.82
CA GLY A 41 22.11 -20.85 28.21
C GLY A 41 22.16 -21.01 26.69
N VAL A 42 21.01 -21.25 26.06
CA VAL A 42 20.86 -21.42 24.61
C VAL A 42 19.80 -20.44 24.12
N SER A 43 20.09 -19.70 23.06
CA SER A 43 19.11 -18.80 22.46
C SER A 43 18.97 -19.05 20.94
N ILE A 44 17.72 -19.07 20.46
CA ILE A 44 17.38 -19.33 19.06
C ILE A 44 16.68 -18.10 18.53
N GLY A 45 17.18 -17.57 17.40
CA GLY A 45 16.68 -16.34 16.77
C GLY A 45 15.88 -16.61 15.50
N PHE A 46 14.88 -15.77 15.28
CA PHE A 46 14.04 -15.73 14.09
C PHE A 46 13.89 -14.28 13.61
N GLU A 47 13.85 -14.07 12.30
CA GLU A 47 13.42 -12.84 11.67
C GLU A 47 11.93 -12.94 11.32
N CYS A 48 11.15 -11.93 11.65
CA CYS A 48 9.75 -11.83 11.24
C CYS A 48 9.69 -11.26 9.83
N ILE A 49 9.66 -12.12 8.82
CA ILE A 49 9.68 -11.70 7.40
C ILE A 49 8.33 -11.21 6.88
N GLU A 50 7.24 -11.73 7.45
CA GLU A 50 5.89 -11.23 7.19
C GLU A 50 5.16 -11.02 8.52
N GLN A 51 4.50 -9.89 8.64
CA GLN A 51 3.63 -9.51 9.76
C GLN A 51 2.45 -8.71 9.20
N PRO A 52 1.27 -8.75 9.86
CA PRO A 52 0.13 -7.94 9.46
C PRO A 52 0.49 -6.46 9.34
N ARG A 53 -0.05 -5.81 8.32
CA ARG A 53 0.04 -4.35 8.18
C ARG A 53 -1.04 -3.68 9.02
N SER A 54 -0.86 -2.41 9.32
CA SER A 54 -1.79 -1.61 10.11
C SER A 54 -3.23 -1.68 9.58
N GLY A 55 -3.43 -1.65 8.26
CA GLY A 55 -4.75 -1.76 7.65
C GLY A 55 -5.38 -3.16 7.66
N GLN A 56 -4.58 -4.21 7.88
CA GLN A 56 -5.07 -5.61 7.97
C GLN A 56 -5.52 -5.98 9.39
N LEU A 57 -5.12 -5.22 10.40
CA LEU A 57 -5.38 -5.49 11.80
C LEU A 57 -6.86 -5.28 12.16
N SER A 58 -7.73 -6.18 11.70
CA SER A 58 -9.10 -6.26 12.21
C SER A 58 -9.09 -6.74 13.67
N ALA A 59 -10.15 -6.45 14.41
CA ALA A 59 -10.31 -6.92 15.79
C ALA A 59 -10.19 -8.45 15.88
N ASP A 60 -10.76 -9.18 14.92
CA ASP A 60 -10.70 -10.65 14.88
C ASP A 60 -9.27 -11.15 14.62
N LEU A 61 -8.55 -10.58 13.69
CA LEU A 61 -7.15 -10.95 13.43
C LEU A 61 -6.29 -10.68 14.66
N PHE A 62 -6.50 -9.53 15.29
CA PHE A 62 -5.77 -9.17 16.50
C PHE A 62 -6.03 -10.17 17.64
N LEU A 63 -7.28 -10.57 17.86
CA LEU A 63 -7.63 -11.60 18.84
C LEU A 63 -7.01 -12.95 18.51
N ASN A 64 -7.02 -13.35 17.24
CA ASN A 64 -6.39 -14.60 16.80
C ASN A 64 -4.87 -14.60 17.05
N LEU A 65 -4.20 -13.48 16.77
CA LEU A 65 -2.77 -13.28 17.08
C LEU A 65 -2.50 -13.37 18.57
N HIS A 66 -3.33 -12.71 19.37
CA HIS A 66 -3.24 -12.72 20.83
C HIS A 66 -3.36 -14.15 21.40
N TYR A 67 -4.39 -14.90 20.99
CA TYR A 67 -4.55 -16.31 21.43
C TYR A 67 -3.45 -17.22 20.91
N ALA A 68 -2.98 -17.03 19.68
CA ALA A 68 -1.88 -17.82 19.15
C ALA A 68 -0.59 -17.57 19.93
N LEU A 69 -0.31 -16.33 20.33
CA LEU A 69 0.85 -16.01 21.16
C LEU A 69 0.74 -16.62 22.55
N ILE A 70 -0.42 -16.52 23.21
CA ILE A 70 -0.65 -17.14 24.52
C ILE A 70 -0.40 -18.64 24.43
N HIS A 71 -0.96 -19.30 23.40
CA HIS A 71 -0.76 -20.74 23.20
C HIS A 71 0.71 -21.08 22.91
N ALA A 72 1.39 -20.27 22.12
CA ALA A 72 2.83 -20.44 21.85
C ALA A 72 3.67 -20.30 23.14
N LEU A 73 3.39 -19.30 23.98
CA LEU A 73 4.06 -19.09 25.27
C LEU A 73 3.86 -20.28 26.21
N SER A 74 2.66 -20.87 26.25
CA SER A 74 2.37 -22.05 27.09
C SER A 74 3.14 -23.32 26.68
N THR A 75 3.68 -23.36 25.45
CA THR A 75 4.53 -24.48 25.01
C THR A 75 5.98 -24.37 25.51
N MET A 76 6.36 -23.23 26.06
CA MET A 76 7.74 -22.99 26.53
C MET A 76 7.98 -23.54 27.94
N PRO A 77 9.18 -24.05 28.23
CA PRO A 77 9.50 -24.53 29.58
C PRO A 77 9.62 -23.38 30.56
N VAL A 78 9.35 -23.68 31.84
CA VAL A 78 9.52 -22.74 32.94
C VAL A 78 10.97 -22.20 32.99
N GLY A 79 11.10 -20.90 33.12
CA GLY A 79 12.36 -20.16 33.11
C GLY A 79 12.81 -19.70 31.74
N ALA A 80 12.25 -20.23 30.66
CA ALA A 80 12.52 -19.74 29.31
C ALA A 80 12.00 -18.31 29.14
N VAL A 81 12.64 -17.58 28.24
CA VAL A 81 12.32 -16.16 27.96
C VAL A 81 12.05 -16.00 26.47
N PHE A 82 10.91 -15.46 26.18
CA PHE A 82 10.57 -14.91 24.87
C PHE A 82 11.06 -13.46 24.83
N GLN A 83 11.78 -13.09 23.76
CA GLN A 83 12.22 -11.71 23.53
C GLN A 83 11.89 -11.31 22.11
N LYS A 84 11.26 -10.17 21.93
CA LYS A 84 10.99 -9.57 20.64
C LYS A 84 11.71 -8.24 20.55
N LEU A 85 12.41 -8.02 19.45
CA LEU A 85 13.12 -6.79 19.12
C LEU A 85 12.47 -6.13 17.90
N GLU A 86 12.05 -4.90 18.08
CA GLU A 86 11.59 -4.03 17.02
C GLU A 86 12.64 -2.94 16.81
N ILE A 87 13.39 -3.06 15.72
CA ILE A 87 14.50 -2.18 15.40
C ILE A 87 14.06 -1.16 14.37
N PHE A 88 14.05 0.10 14.79
CA PHE A 88 13.76 1.25 13.93
C PHE A 88 15.05 1.98 13.65
N TYR A 89 15.42 2.05 12.37
CA TYR A 89 16.67 2.66 11.95
C TYR A 89 16.47 3.61 10.78
N GLU A 90 17.30 4.63 10.69
CA GLU A 90 17.26 5.61 9.63
C GLU A 90 17.99 5.09 8.40
N ASP A 91 17.38 5.31 7.26
CA ASP A 91 17.95 5.08 5.95
C ASP A 91 17.60 6.23 5.01
N THR A 92 18.20 6.28 3.86
CA THR A 92 17.96 7.30 2.86
C THR A 92 17.08 6.75 1.74
N PHE A 93 15.98 7.44 1.46
CA PHE A 93 15.14 7.09 0.33
C PHE A 93 15.86 7.39 -0.97
N SER A 94 16.01 6.39 -1.84
CA SER A 94 16.63 6.56 -3.14
C SER A 94 15.66 6.16 -4.25
N ILE A 95 15.53 7.02 -5.24
CA ILE A 95 14.70 6.80 -6.42
C ILE A 95 15.61 6.44 -7.57
N PRO A 96 15.34 5.34 -8.31
CA PRO A 96 16.05 5.04 -9.53
C PRO A 96 15.95 6.22 -10.52
N PRO A 97 17.00 6.60 -11.23
CA PRO A 97 17.03 7.78 -12.12
C PRO A 97 16.22 7.53 -13.41
N LYS A 98 14.90 7.37 -13.30
CA LYS A 98 13.99 7.14 -14.42
C LYS A 98 13.17 8.37 -14.84
N GLY A 99 13.27 9.47 -14.12
CA GLY A 99 12.48 10.68 -14.37
C GLY A 99 12.83 11.37 -15.69
N LYS A 100 12.01 11.18 -16.72
CA LYS A 100 12.07 11.95 -17.96
C LYS A 100 11.21 13.21 -17.83
N GLY A 101 11.67 14.32 -18.43
CA GLY A 101 10.92 15.58 -18.43
C GLY A 101 11.00 16.40 -17.13
N PHE A 102 10.36 17.56 -17.14
CA PHE A 102 10.42 18.54 -16.06
C PHE A 102 9.85 17.99 -14.74
N LEU A 103 8.60 17.56 -14.72
CA LEU A 103 7.96 17.06 -13.51
C LEU A 103 8.65 15.82 -12.94
N GLY A 104 9.13 14.90 -13.79
CA GLY A 104 9.84 13.70 -13.33
C GLY A 104 11.11 14.04 -12.55
N LYS A 105 11.87 15.05 -13.00
CA LYS A 105 13.04 15.55 -12.27
C LYS A 105 12.66 16.19 -10.94
N ARG A 106 11.53 16.95 -10.89
CA ARG A 106 11.05 17.59 -9.66
C ARG A 106 10.58 16.57 -8.63
N TRP A 107 9.91 15.49 -9.05
CA TRP A 107 9.57 14.37 -8.18
C TRP A 107 10.84 13.71 -7.60
N LEU A 108 11.85 13.48 -8.42
CA LEU A 108 13.13 12.93 -7.96
C LEU A 108 13.77 13.84 -6.90
N ASN A 109 13.87 15.13 -7.16
CA ASN A 109 14.51 16.08 -6.24
C ASN A 109 13.72 16.23 -4.93
N HIS A 110 12.39 16.12 -4.97
CA HIS A 110 11.54 16.29 -3.81
C HIS A 110 11.66 15.14 -2.80
N PHE A 111 11.83 13.92 -3.27
CA PHE A 111 11.86 12.73 -2.42
C PHE A 111 13.24 12.12 -2.25
N ASN A 112 14.14 12.31 -3.21
CA ASN A 112 15.46 11.68 -3.17
C ASN A 112 16.27 12.21 -1.98
N TYR A 113 16.95 11.30 -1.30
CA TYR A 113 17.74 11.59 -0.10
C TYR A 113 16.92 12.02 1.14
N ARG A 114 15.61 11.90 1.16
CA ARG A 114 14.85 12.03 2.39
C ARG A 114 15.21 10.91 3.37
N ALA A 115 15.41 11.30 4.63
CA ALA A 115 15.53 10.32 5.70
C ALA A 115 14.20 9.58 5.89
N VAL A 116 14.30 8.27 6.05
CA VAL A 116 13.15 7.40 6.33
C VAL A 116 13.50 6.43 7.44
N ILE A 117 12.52 6.15 8.29
CA ILE A 117 12.68 5.15 9.34
C ILE A 117 12.23 3.80 8.80
N LEU A 118 13.14 2.87 8.77
CA LEU A 118 12.90 1.47 8.42
C LEU A 118 12.72 0.64 9.67
N HIS A 119 12.04 -0.48 9.52
CA HIS A 119 11.69 -1.38 10.59
C HIS A 119 12.14 -2.81 10.27
N LYS A 120 12.76 -3.46 11.27
CA LYS A 120 13.05 -4.89 11.29
C LYS A 120 12.58 -5.47 12.59
N SER A 121 11.99 -6.65 12.54
CA SER A 121 11.47 -7.37 13.69
C SER A 121 12.15 -8.71 13.85
N TYR A 122 12.66 -8.97 15.05
CA TYR A 122 13.31 -10.22 15.41
C TYR A 122 12.67 -10.82 16.65
N LEU A 123 12.68 -12.14 16.72
CA LEU A 123 12.15 -12.91 17.83
C LEU A 123 13.22 -13.88 18.33
N PHE A 124 13.48 -13.89 19.63
CA PHE A 124 14.40 -14.82 20.25
C PHE A 124 13.71 -15.64 21.34
N LEU A 125 14.04 -16.91 21.38
CA LEU A 125 13.64 -17.83 22.44
C LEU A 125 14.90 -18.22 23.22
N CYS A 126 14.98 -17.78 24.49
CA CYS A 126 16.15 -17.92 25.33
C CYS A 126 15.87 -18.98 26.41
N PHE A 127 16.67 -20.02 26.44
CA PHE A 127 16.53 -21.14 27.34
C PHE A 127 17.67 -21.13 28.37
N PRO A 128 17.39 -20.93 29.66
CA PRO A 128 18.43 -20.89 30.67
C PRO A 128 19.05 -22.28 30.93
N ASN A 129 20.25 -22.32 31.47
CA ASN A 129 20.82 -23.54 31.96
C ASN A 129 20.03 -24.03 33.21
N PRO A 130 19.43 -25.24 33.21
CA PRO A 130 18.58 -25.71 34.32
C PRO A 130 19.31 -25.75 35.66
N LYS A 131 20.64 -25.98 35.64
CA LYS A 131 21.46 -26.01 36.86
C LYS A 131 21.62 -24.65 37.51
N LEU A 132 21.44 -23.53 36.77
CA LEU A 132 21.57 -22.15 37.26
C LEU A 132 20.22 -21.54 37.63
N ILE A 133 19.08 -22.09 37.21
CA ILE A 133 17.75 -21.57 37.57
C ILE A 133 17.51 -21.60 39.08
N ALA A 134 18.11 -22.55 39.78
CA ALA A 134 17.94 -22.72 41.22
C ALA A 134 18.60 -21.59 42.07
N ASP A 135 19.53 -20.84 41.50
CA ASP A 135 20.37 -19.89 42.25
C ASP A 135 20.04 -18.40 42.07
N HIS A 136 19.10 -18.04 41.17
CA HIS A 136 18.73 -16.63 40.93
C HIS A 136 17.72 -16.05 41.97
N HIS A 137 17.75 -16.48 43.21
CA HIS A 137 17.04 -15.75 44.26
C HIS A 137 17.94 -14.62 44.78
N ALA A 138 17.49 -13.41 44.54
CA ALA A 138 18.08 -12.14 44.98
C ALA A 138 18.35 -12.15 46.48
N GLY A 139 19.50 -12.59 46.90
CA GLY A 139 19.91 -12.62 48.32
C GLY A 139 21.26 -13.20 48.54
N ASN A 140 21.77 -14.04 47.65
CA ASN A 140 22.98 -14.79 47.86
C ASN A 140 23.90 -14.82 46.62
N THR A 141 24.20 -13.66 46.06
CA THR A 141 25.11 -13.51 44.90
C THR A 141 26.53 -14.08 45.18
N TRP A 142 26.99 -14.03 46.41
CA TRP A 142 28.31 -14.58 46.81
C TRP A 142 28.34 -16.11 46.85
N PHE A 143 27.24 -16.77 47.25
CA PHE A 143 27.16 -18.25 47.24
C PHE A 143 26.89 -18.84 45.85
N ALA A 144 26.17 -18.12 45.02
CA ALA A 144 25.91 -18.52 43.63
C ALA A 144 27.20 -18.46 42.78
N MET A 145 28.02 -17.42 42.93
CA MET A 145 29.35 -17.32 42.31
C MET A 145 30.28 -18.50 42.67
N GLY A 146 30.27 -18.96 43.92
CA GLY A 146 31.13 -20.08 44.39
C GLY A 146 30.75 -21.45 43.77
N LYS A 147 29.46 -21.67 43.52
CA LYS A 147 28.97 -22.91 42.88
C LYS A 147 29.10 -22.93 41.35
N SER A 148 28.92 -21.80 40.68
CA SER A 148 29.05 -21.70 39.22
C SER A 148 30.50 -21.90 38.72
N ILE A 149 31.50 -21.61 39.55
CA ILE A 149 32.93 -21.79 39.22
C ILE A 149 33.33 -23.30 39.20
N LEU A 150 32.55 -24.17 39.87
CA LEU A 150 32.85 -25.59 40.00
C LEU A 150 32.08 -26.51 39.02
N GLN A 151 31.17 -25.98 38.25
CA GLN A 151 30.42 -26.76 37.28
C GLN A 151 30.76 -26.32 35.85
N ASN A 152 31.02 -27.32 34.99
CA ASN A 152 31.18 -27.02 33.54
C ASN A 152 29.85 -26.52 32.98
N PRO A 153 29.75 -25.24 32.56
CA PRO A 153 28.51 -24.67 32.05
C PRO A 153 28.04 -25.35 30.74
N HIS A 154 28.93 -26.07 30.07
CA HIS A 154 28.65 -26.74 28.78
C HIS A 154 28.39 -28.28 28.93
N GLU A 155 28.25 -28.77 30.16
CA GLU A 155 27.87 -30.15 30.35
C GLU A 155 26.50 -30.43 29.72
N ASN A 156 26.42 -31.49 28.89
CA ASN A 156 25.21 -31.89 28.11
C ASN A 156 24.71 -30.80 27.14
N LEU A 157 25.60 -29.98 26.57
CA LEU A 157 25.22 -28.88 25.67
C LEU A 157 24.41 -29.38 24.44
N GLU A 158 24.86 -30.45 23.79
CA GLU A 158 24.16 -31.01 22.62
C GLU A 158 22.69 -31.36 22.93
N ASN A 159 22.42 -32.00 24.08
CA ASN A 159 21.06 -32.30 24.49
C ASN A 159 20.24 -31.05 24.76
N ARG A 160 20.83 -30.00 25.36
CA ARG A 160 20.16 -28.75 25.63
C ARG A 160 19.84 -27.97 24.35
N VAL A 161 20.74 -27.98 23.35
CA VAL A 161 20.50 -27.40 22.03
C VAL A 161 19.37 -28.15 21.32
N ALA A 162 19.35 -29.52 21.43
CA ALA A 162 18.27 -30.32 20.86
C ALA A 162 16.91 -30.03 21.53
N GLU A 163 16.86 -29.94 22.86
CA GLU A 163 15.66 -29.58 23.63
C GLU A 163 15.16 -28.16 23.29
N ALA A 164 16.08 -27.20 23.20
CA ALA A 164 15.78 -25.82 22.80
C ALA A 164 15.19 -25.76 21.38
N ASN A 165 15.79 -26.53 20.44
CA ASN A 165 15.28 -26.63 19.07
C ASN A 165 13.87 -27.23 19.00
N MET A 166 13.59 -28.27 19.80
CA MET A 166 12.24 -28.86 19.87
C MET A 166 11.22 -27.85 20.46
N ALA A 167 11.59 -27.14 21.53
CA ALA A 167 10.72 -26.15 22.14
C ALA A 167 10.46 -24.98 21.17
N ALA A 168 11.50 -24.50 20.50
CA ALA A 168 11.37 -23.45 19.48
C ALA A 168 10.49 -23.87 18.30
N SER A 169 10.62 -25.12 17.84
CA SER A 169 9.76 -25.63 16.77
C SER A 169 8.29 -25.70 17.19
N ARG A 170 7.99 -26.10 18.43
CA ARG A 170 6.62 -26.09 18.97
C ARG A 170 6.06 -24.68 19.04
N PHE A 171 6.84 -23.72 19.55
CA PHE A 171 6.45 -22.33 19.63
C PHE A 171 6.12 -21.76 18.25
N VAL A 172 7.01 -21.92 17.27
CA VAL A 172 6.82 -21.44 15.91
C VAL A 172 5.60 -22.08 15.26
N SER A 173 5.41 -23.41 15.43
CA SER A 173 4.24 -24.11 14.89
C SER A 173 2.93 -23.57 15.46
N SER A 174 2.90 -23.24 16.75
CA SER A 174 1.72 -22.63 17.40
C SER A 174 1.45 -21.23 16.88
N LEU A 175 2.46 -20.41 16.69
CA LEU A 175 2.31 -19.04 16.18
C LEU A 175 1.96 -19.02 14.69
N SER A 176 2.47 -19.97 13.91
CA SER A 176 2.19 -20.10 12.47
C SER A 176 0.77 -20.60 12.15
N LEU A 177 -0.08 -20.85 13.15
CA LEU A 177 -1.52 -21.03 12.95
C LEU A 177 -2.17 -19.75 12.39
N VAL A 178 -1.54 -18.61 12.59
CA VAL A 178 -1.92 -17.33 11.99
C VAL A 178 -1.11 -17.15 10.71
N SER A 179 -1.79 -17.21 9.58
CA SER A 179 -1.18 -17.21 8.23
C SER A 179 -0.39 -15.93 7.91
N GLU A 180 -0.72 -14.84 8.59
CA GLU A 180 -0.15 -13.51 8.41
C GLU A 180 1.23 -13.33 9.06
N ILE A 181 1.67 -14.31 9.88
CA ILE A 181 3.00 -14.30 10.48
C ILE A 181 3.88 -15.34 9.80
N LYS A 182 5.02 -14.90 9.29
CA LYS A 182 6.07 -15.82 8.81
C LYS A 182 7.39 -15.52 9.50
N LEU A 183 7.92 -16.55 10.14
CA LEU A 183 9.19 -16.53 10.83
C LEU A 183 10.24 -17.31 10.04
N LYS A 184 11.39 -16.66 9.83
CA LYS A 184 12.58 -17.28 9.25
C LYS A 184 13.61 -17.47 10.34
N ARG A 185 14.09 -18.70 10.54
CA ARG A 185 15.19 -18.96 11.46
C ARG A 185 16.47 -18.26 10.97
N LEU A 186 17.14 -17.55 11.87
CA LEU A 186 18.42 -16.91 11.61
C LEU A 186 19.53 -17.97 11.55
N ASN A 187 20.40 -17.84 10.56
CA ASN A 187 21.63 -18.64 10.46
C ASN A 187 22.79 -17.94 11.20
N GLU A 188 23.93 -18.61 11.31
CA GLU A 188 25.14 -18.14 12.00
C GLU A 188 25.55 -16.73 11.51
N ALA A 189 25.68 -16.55 10.20
CA ALA A 189 26.09 -15.26 9.61
C ALA A 189 25.08 -14.12 9.89
N GLU A 190 23.78 -14.42 9.90
CA GLU A 190 22.73 -13.46 10.21
C GLU A 190 22.72 -13.10 11.70
N LEU A 191 22.98 -14.06 12.59
CA LEU A 191 23.13 -13.81 14.03
C LEU A 191 24.36 -12.95 14.31
N GLU A 192 25.51 -13.24 13.71
CA GLU A 192 26.71 -12.42 13.81
C GLU A 192 26.47 -11.01 13.29
N LEU A 193 25.86 -10.87 12.11
CA LEU A 193 25.55 -9.57 11.53
C LEU A 193 24.64 -8.74 12.45
N LEU A 194 23.63 -9.34 13.04
CA LEU A 194 22.74 -8.64 13.98
C LEU A 194 23.50 -8.15 15.22
N CYS A 195 24.41 -8.97 15.76
CA CYS A 195 25.27 -8.56 16.88
C CYS A 195 26.16 -7.36 16.48
N TYR A 196 26.82 -7.42 15.32
CA TYR A 196 27.64 -6.31 14.82
C TYR A 196 26.80 -5.04 14.62
N GLN A 197 25.63 -5.16 14.02
CA GLN A 197 24.72 -4.02 13.81
C GLN A 197 24.25 -3.41 15.13
N TYR A 198 23.91 -4.24 16.11
CA TYR A 198 23.48 -3.80 17.42
C TYR A 198 24.59 -3.03 18.15
N PHE A 199 25.83 -3.56 18.21
CA PHE A 199 26.96 -2.92 18.88
C PHE A 199 27.52 -1.70 18.14
N ASN A 200 27.17 -1.49 16.89
CA ASN A 200 27.47 -0.25 16.16
C ASN A 200 26.27 0.71 16.10
N LEU A 201 25.07 0.24 16.49
CA LEU A 201 23.78 0.95 16.29
C LEU A 201 23.64 1.42 14.82
N GLU A 202 24.07 0.57 13.86
CA GLU A 202 24.03 0.81 12.43
C GLU A 202 23.45 -0.40 11.72
N PHE A 203 22.19 -0.27 11.20
CA PHE A 203 21.42 -1.38 10.66
C PHE A 203 21.32 -1.36 9.13
N THR A 204 21.92 -0.36 8.47
CA THR A 204 21.90 -0.21 7.00
C THR A 204 23.08 -0.90 6.31
N LYS A 205 24.22 -0.99 6.97
CA LYS A 205 25.48 -1.46 6.42
C LYS A 205 25.92 -2.80 7.00
N LYS A 206 26.64 -3.58 6.23
CA LYS A 206 27.51 -4.63 6.80
C LYS A 206 28.65 -3.91 7.51
N SER A 207 28.67 -3.97 8.83
CA SER A 207 29.80 -3.48 9.62
C SER A 207 30.70 -4.66 9.91
N ASP A 208 31.96 -4.58 9.53
CA ASP A 208 32.96 -5.65 9.71
C ASP A 208 33.82 -5.41 10.97
N SER A 209 33.53 -4.35 11.74
CA SER A 209 34.28 -3.97 12.95
C SER A 209 33.35 -3.59 14.09
N LEU A 210 33.70 -4.02 15.29
CA LEU A 210 33.00 -3.60 16.52
C LEU A 210 33.58 -2.28 17.05
N ASN A 211 32.70 -1.42 17.58
CA ASN A 211 33.11 -0.34 18.46
C ASN A 211 33.62 -0.95 19.78
N ASN A 212 34.90 -0.90 20.03
CA ASN A 212 35.54 -1.61 21.13
C ASN A 212 35.48 -0.90 22.49
N ALA A 213 34.80 0.23 22.58
CA ALA A 213 34.71 1.01 23.81
C ALA A 213 33.28 1.29 24.22
N ILE A 214 32.91 0.84 25.40
CA ILE A 214 31.68 1.20 26.08
C ILE A 214 31.98 1.88 27.40
N TYR A 215 31.32 3.01 27.65
CA TYR A 215 31.51 3.79 28.85
C TYR A 215 30.20 3.96 29.58
N ASN A 216 30.23 3.81 30.90
CA ASN A 216 29.15 4.23 31.77
C ASN A 216 29.24 5.73 32.02
N ASP A 217 28.13 6.44 31.83
CA ASP A 217 27.92 7.82 32.20
C ASP A 217 26.73 7.89 33.18
N ILE A 218 26.54 9.01 33.83
CA ILE A 218 25.36 9.24 34.68
C ILE A 218 24.11 9.27 33.77
N ASN A 219 23.15 8.38 34.04
CA ASN A 219 21.87 8.22 33.28
C ASN A 219 22.02 7.74 31.84
N SER A 220 23.17 7.19 31.42
CA SER A 220 23.35 6.70 30.04
C SER A 220 24.58 5.82 29.95
N CYS A 221 24.67 5.05 28.86
CA CYS A 221 25.96 4.50 28.43
C CYS A 221 26.35 5.13 27.08
N ILE A 222 27.65 5.13 26.82
CA ILE A 222 28.24 5.69 25.60
C ILE A 222 28.88 4.55 24.80
N LEU A 223 28.49 4.40 23.56
CA LEU A 223 29.04 3.43 22.62
C LEU A 223 29.61 4.18 21.41
N GLY A 224 30.97 4.21 21.34
CA GLY A 224 31.62 5.05 20.36
C GLY A 224 31.30 6.53 20.54
N ASN A 225 30.66 7.15 19.56
CA ASN A 225 30.21 8.56 19.61
C ASN A 225 28.71 8.72 19.96
N LYS A 226 28.00 7.61 20.16
CA LYS A 226 26.57 7.62 20.46
C LYS A 226 26.31 7.45 21.95
N LYS A 227 25.46 8.30 22.48
CA LYS A 227 24.97 8.24 23.86
C LYS A 227 23.64 7.50 23.85
N ILE A 228 23.49 6.51 24.74
CA ILE A 228 22.32 5.61 24.80
C ILE A 228 21.57 5.87 26.11
N GLN A 229 20.27 6.06 26.02
CA GLN A 229 19.35 6.05 27.16
C GLN A 229 18.35 4.92 27.01
N ILE A 230 17.95 4.33 28.12
CA ILE A 230 16.94 3.27 28.16
C ILE A 230 15.77 3.76 28.99
N VAL A 231 14.57 3.63 28.42
CA VAL A 231 13.31 3.88 29.11
C VAL A 231 12.68 2.54 29.41
N SER A 232 12.45 2.24 30.67
CA SER A 232 11.81 1.00 31.13
C SER A 232 10.40 1.27 31.63
N MET A 233 9.45 0.39 31.30
CA MET A 233 8.11 0.41 31.85
C MET A 233 8.14 0.06 33.34
N LEU A 234 7.45 0.84 34.15
CA LEU A 234 7.37 0.68 35.60
C LEU A 234 5.95 0.34 36.04
N GLY A 235 5.71 -0.89 36.31
CA GLY A 235 4.44 -1.32 36.85
C GLY A 235 3.35 -1.58 35.78
N GLN A 236 2.36 -2.35 36.19
CA GLN A 236 1.25 -2.74 35.37
C GLN A 236 0.29 -1.55 35.21
N PRO A 237 -0.23 -1.27 34.01
CA PRO A 237 -1.30 -0.32 33.83
C PRO A 237 -2.55 -0.79 34.56
N PRO A 238 -3.42 0.12 34.98
CA PRO A 238 -4.61 -0.21 35.81
C PRO A 238 -5.60 -1.16 35.11
N GLU A 239 -5.56 -1.18 33.77
CA GLU A 239 -6.45 -2.03 32.95
C GLU A 239 -5.64 -2.63 31.81
N ALA A 240 -5.91 -3.90 31.50
CA ALA A 240 -5.32 -4.57 30.35
C ALA A 240 -6.33 -4.51 29.19
N TYR A 241 -5.99 -3.71 28.18
CA TYR A 241 -6.74 -3.64 26.93
C TYR A 241 -5.98 -4.36 25.83
N VAL A 242 -6.72 -5.02 24.93
CA VAL A 242 -6.16 -5.65 23.74
C VAL A 242 -5.71 -4.58 22.73
N SER A 243 -6.41 -3.45 22.71
CA SER A 243 -6.10 -2.31 21.84
C SER A 243 -6.28 -0.98 22.56
N THR A 244 -5.63 0.04 22.05
CA THR A 244 -5.79 1.44 22.47
C THR A 244 -5.91 2.32 21.24
N PRO A 245 -6.65 3.45 21.30
CA PRO A 245 -6.66 4.40 20.20
C PRO A 245 -5.25 4.95 19.92
N ASP A 246 -4.85 4.94 18.64
CA ASP A 246 -3.66 5.62 18.16
C ASP A 246 -3.87 7.14 18.14
N ARG A 247 -2.86 7.90 17.70
CA ARG A 247 -2.98 9.36 17.57
C ARG A 247 -4.06 9.84 16.58
N ASN A 248 -4.59 8.93 15.76
CA ASN A 248 -5.67 9.22 14.81
C ASN A 248 -7.05 8.81 15.36
N GLY A 249 -7.10 8.26 16.59
CA GLY A 249 -8.33 7.78 17.20
C GLY A 249 -8.77 6.41 16.72
N ILE A 250 -7.90 5.64 16.09
CA ILE A 250 -8.16 4.31 15.57
C ILE A 250 -7.62 3.28 16.55
N ASP A 251 -8.42 2.28 16.86
CA ASP A 251 -8.00 1.18 17.73
C ASP A 251 -6.82 0.43 17.12
N SER A 252 -5.74 0.41 17.85
CA SER A 252 -4.45 -0.17 17.45
C SER A 252 -3.87 -0.98 18.60
N PRO A 253 -2.97 -1.94 18.32
CA PRO A 253 -2.27 -2.68 19.37
C PRO A 253 -1.63 -1.75 20.40
N MET A 254 -1.58 -2.18 21.67
CA MET A 254 -1.16 -1.34 22.81
C MET A 254 0.15 -0.58 22.60
N LEU A 255 1.15 -1.21 21.99
CA LEU A 255 2.46 -0.59 21.77
C LEU A 255 2.56 0.22 20.48
N SER A 256 1.45 0.43 19.75
CA SER A 256 1.48 1.15 18.47
C SER A 256 2.07 2.55 18.57
N SER A 257 1.86 3.25 19.71
CA SER A 257 2.46 4.57 19.96
C SER A 257 3.97 4.54 20.09
N LEU A 258 4.55 3.42 20.51
CA LEU A 258 6.00 3.20 20.56
C LEU A 258 6.56 2.69 19.25
N LEU A 259 5.73 2.04 18.42
CA LEU A 259 6.11 1.54 17.12
C LEU A 259 5.96 2.61 16.04
N MET A 260 4.78 3.23 15.95
CA MET A 260 4.37 4.05 14.82
C MET A 260 4.62 5.55 15.02
N ASP A 261 4.42 6.05 16.24
CA ASP A 261 4.47 7.50 16.49
C ASP A 261 5.87 8.06 16.74
N ILE A 262 6.87 7.19 16.88
CA ILE A 262 8.27 7.58 17.04
C ILE A 262 8.96 7.63 15.68
N GLN A 263 9.33 8.83 15.24
CA GLN A 263 9.91 9.11 13.93
C GLN A 263 11.43 9.37 14.00
N PHE A 264 12.13 8.61 14.83
CA PHE A 264 13.60 8.60 14.94
C PHE A 264 14.10 7.19 15.26
N PRO A 265 15.39 6.90 15.04
CA PRO A 265 15.97 5.59 15.34
C PRO A 265 15.81 5.22 16.81
N HIS A 266 15.27 4.03 17.08
CA HIS A 266 15.12 3.45 18.41
C HIS A 266 14.98 1.94 18.34
N ILE A 267 15.09 1.26 19.46
CA ILE A 267 14.87 -0.18 19.57
C ILE A 267 13.86 -0.41 20.69
N LEU A 268 12.72 -1.03 20.35
CA LEU A 268 11.76 -1.49 21.33
C LEU A 268 12.02 -2.96 21.62
N VAL A 269 12.13 -3.31 22.90
CA VAL A 269 12.39 -4.67 23.38
C VAL A 269 11.26 -5.11 24.29
N GLU A 270 10.58 -6.15 23.88
CA GLU A 270 9.49 -6.79 24.60
C GLU A 270 9.97 -8.15 25.07
N THR A 271 9.88 -8.41 26.38
CA THR A 271 10.46 -9.63 26.96
C THR A 271 9.46 -10.28 27.90
N ILE A 272 9.17 -11.57 27.70
CA ILE A 272 8.25 -12.35 28.54
C ILE A 272 8.99 -13.57 29.09
N LYS A 273 9.08 -13.67 30.42
CA LYS A 273 9.67 -14.83 31.11
C LYS A 273 8.58 -15.77 31.62
N ILE A 274 8.69 -17.03 31.26
CA ILE A 274 7.77 -18.07 31.72
C ILE A 274 8.05 -18.41 33.17
N CYS A 275 7.02 -18.37 34.02
CA CYS A 275 7.13 -18.60 35.46
C CYS A 275 6.48 -19.93 35.84
N ASP A 276 6.89 -20.46 37.00
CA ASP A 276 6.15 -21.49 37.69
C ASP A 276 4.97 -20.81 38.42
N THR A 277 3.79 -20.93 37.89
CA THR A 277 2.59 -20.24 38.38
C THR A 277 2.30 -20.59 39.84
N GLU A 278 2.45 -21.83 40.25
CA GLU A 278 2.20 -22.23 41.64
C GLU A 278 3.20 -21.59 42.62
N LYS A 279 4.48 -21.55 42.24
CA LYS A 279 5.50 -20.88 43.06
C LYS A 279 5.25 -19.37 43.18
N GLU A 280 4.89 -18.71 42.09
CA GLU A 280 4.60 -17.27 42.12
C GLU A 280 3.31 -16.98 42.89
N LEU A 281 2.24 -17.79 42.78
CA LEU A 281 1.04 -17.69 43.59
C LEU A 281 1.34 -17.85 45.09
N ASN A 282 2.19 -18.83 45.46
CA ASN A 282 2.60 -19.03 46.85
C ASN A 282 3.35 -17.82 47.41
N LYS A 283 4.19 -17.16 46.58
CA LYS A 283 4.85 -15.90 46.95
C LYS A 283 3.86 -14.76 47.18
N LEU A 284 2.84 -14.63 46.30
CA LEU A 284 1.79 -13.61 46.43
C LEU A 284 0.96 -13.85 47.70
N ASP A 285 0.62 -15.10 48.01
CA ASP A 285 -0.10 -15.46 49.23
C ASP A 285 0.74 -15.19 50.49
N LEU A 286 2.04 -15.47 50.45
CA LEU A 286 2.98 -15.12 51.54
C LEU A 286 3.06 -13.60 51.71
N MET A 287 3.20 -12.84 50.60
CA MET A 287 3.22 -11.38 50.64
C MET A 287 1.92 -10.82 51.23
N ARG A 288 0.76 -11.38 50.87
CA ARG A 288 -0.52 -11.03 51.44
C ARG A 288 -0.58 -11.28 52.95
N THR A 289 -0.06 -12.42 53.38
CA THR A 289 0.00 -12.77 54.81
C THR A 289 0.92 -11.81 55.58
N MET A 290 2.07 -11.44 55.02
CA MET A 290 2.96 -10.45 55.60
C MET A 290 2.30 -9.07 55.69
N LEU A 291 1.65 -8.59 54.66
CA LEU A 291 0.91 -7.32 54.66
C LEU A 291 -0.18 -7.32 55.75
N HIS A 292 -0.88 -8.44 55.90
CA HIS A 292 -1.84 -8.58 56.96
C HIS A 292 -1.24 -8.49 58.36
N SER A 293 -0.02 -9.01 58.55
CA SER A 293 0.67 -8.99 59.84
C SER A 293 1.25 -7.61 60.20
N PHE A 294 1.50 -6.76 59.23
CA PHE A 294 2.07 -5.42 59.39
C PHE A 294 1.05 -4.28 59.28
N SER A 295 -0.19 -4.56 58.77
CA SER A 295 -1.21 -3.53 58.66
C SER A 295 -1.82 -3.24 60.02
N ASN A 296 -1.69 -2.00 60.55
CA ASN A 296 -2.45 -1.48 61.64
C ASN A 296 -3.89 -1.21 61.17
N GLN A 297 -4.88 -1.29 62.11
CA GLN A 297 -6.31 -1.10 61.83
C GLN A 297 -6.72 0.26 61.18
N GLN A 298 -5.75 1.13 60.83
CA GLN A 298 -5.96 2.43 60.19
C GLN A 298 -5.32 2.57 58.83
N ASP A 299 -4.68 1.52 58.29
CA ASP A 299 -3.98 1.56 57.01
C ASP A 299 -4.91 1.13 55.86
N GLN A 300 -5.64 2.10 55.29
CA GLN A 300 -6.53 1.89 54.15
C GLN A 300 -5.81 1.38 52.88
N ASP A 301 -4.57 1.81 52.64
CA ASP A 301 -3.79 1.38 51.49
C ASP A 301 -3.40 -0.11 51.60
N GLY A 302 -3.07 -0.56 52.81
CA GLY A 302 -2.81 -1.97 53.09
C GLY A 302 -4.02 -2.87 52.90
N GLU A 303 -5.22 -2.44 53.25
CA GLU A 303 -6.48 -3.18 53.03
C GLU A 303 -6.85 -3.27 51.55
N ILE A 304 -6.65 -2.20 50.76
CA ILE A 304 -6.88 -2.17 49.33
C ILE A 304 -5.92 -3.13 48.65
N GLN A 305 -4.62 -3.12 49.02
CA GLN A 305 -3.62 -4.02 48.44
C GLN A 305 -3.90 -5.48 48.77
N GLN A 306 -4.30 -5.81 50.00
CA GLN A 306 -4.69 -7.18 50.40
C GLN A 306 -5.88 -7.68 49.58
N THR A 307 -6.94 -6.86 49.48
CA THR A 307 -8.13 -7.18 48.75
C THR A 307 -7.81 -7.40 47.26
N GLY A 308 -6.99 -6.55 46.65
CA GLY A 308 -6.53 -6.67 45.28
C GLY A 308 -5.73 -7.97 45.03
N LEU A 309 -4.77 -8.29 45.91
CA LEU A 309 -4.01 -9.54 45.83
C LEU A 309 -4.89 -10.79 45.97
N LYS A 310 -5.87 -10.75 46.88
CA LYS A 310 -6.84 -11.84 47.05
C LYS A 310 -7.71 -12.06 45.81
N ALA A 311 -8.21 -10.97 45.22
CA ALA A 311 -9.01 -11.02 44.01
C ALA A 311 -8.20 -11.55 42.83
N LEU A 312 -6.96 -11.04 42.64
CA LEU A 312 -6.07 -11.51 41.60
C LEU A 312 -5.72 -12.99 41.74
N SER A 313 -5.35 -13.46 42.93
CA SER A 313 -5.05 -14.89 43.16
C SER A 313 -6.27 -15.77 42.93
N ALA A 314 -7.47 -15.35 43.31
CA ALA A 314 -8.70 -16.06 43.04
C ALA A 314 -9.04 -16.13 41.52
N GLU A 315 -8.84 -15.04 40.82
CA GLU A 315 -9.06 -14.98 39.38
C GLU A 315 -8.08 -15.90 38.62
N ILE A 316 -6.79 -15.86 38.93
CA ILE A 316 -5.77 -16.71 38.33
C ILE A 316 -6.11 -18.19 38.51
N ARG A 317 -6.53 -18.58 39.76
CA ARG A 317 -6.93 -19.97 40.05
C ARG A 317 -8.21 -20.37 39.35
N SER A 318 -9.21 -19.50 39.31
CA SER A 318 -10.52 -19.81 38.71
C SER A 318 -10.49 -19.91 37.19
N LYS A 319 -9.67 -19.10 36.55
CA LYS A 319 -9.52 -19.05 35.10
C LYS A 319 -8.33 -19.85 34.58
N HIS A 320 -7.56 -20.47 35.48
CA HIS A 320 -6.33 -21.23 35.14
C HIS A 320 -5.33 -20.42 34.33
N TYR A 321 -5.16 -19.15 34.65
CA TYR A 321 -4.19 -18.31 33.97
C TYR A 321 -2.76 -18.67 34.35
N GLU A 322 -1.89 -18.74 33.36
CA GLU A 322 -0.45 -18.84 33.60
C GLU A 322 0.13 -17.46 33.97
N LEU A 323 1.06 -17.46 34.95
CA LEU A 323 1.79 -16.26 35.36
C LEU A 323 3.10 -16.18 34.58
N VAL A 324 3.38 -14.98 34.14
CA VAL A 324 4.61 -14.61 33.44
C VAL A 324 5.19 -13.30 33.99
N LYS A 325 6.43 -13.01 33.63
CA LYS A 325 7.07 -11.72 33.94
C LYS A 325 7.32 -10.99 32.64
N LEU A 326 6.75 -9.82 32.52
CA LEU A 326 6.89 -8.91 31.37
C LEU A 326 7.97 -7.86 31.65
N SER A 327 8.71 -7.47 30.63
CA SER A 327 9.54 -6.27 30.58
C SER A 327 9.37 -5.61 29.21
N VAL A 328 9.17 -4.29 29.21
CA VAL A 328 9.12 -3.46 28.01
C VAL A 328 10.14 -2.35 28.14
N GLN A 329 11.06 -2.26 27.21
CA GLN A 329 12.17 -1.33 27.23
C GLN A 329 12.33 -0.66 25.87
N VAL A 330 12.65 0.64 25.88
CA VAL A 330 12.96 1.40 24.66
C VAL A 330 14.37 1.95 24.77
N LEU A 331 15.23 1.52 23.84
CA LEU A 331 16.57 2.08 23.68
C LEU A 331 16.51 3.26 22.72
N ILE A 332 17.07 4.37 23.15
CA ILE A 332 17.15 5.61 22.39
C ILE A 332 18.62 6.02 22.34
N TYR A 333 19.10 6.41 21.19
CA TYR A 333 20.49 6.82 21.01
C TYR A 333 20.61 8.04 20.11
N ASP A 334 21.61 8.88 20.42
CA ASP A 334 21.98 10.02 19.61
C ASP A 334 23.43 10.44 19.92
N SER A 335 24.07 11.14 19.00
CA SER A 335 25.36 11.79 19.26
C SER A 335 25.19 13.13 19.97
N ASP A 336 24.06 13.83 19.83
CA ASP A 336 23.72 15.06 20.53
C ASP A 336 22.91 14.78 21.79
N ALA A 337 23.42 15.22 22.94
CA ALA A 337 22.79 15.03 24.24
C ALA A 337 21.44 15.77 24.39
N ASN A 338 21.28 16.94 23.74
CA ASN A 338 20.05 17.70 23.81
C ASN A 338 18.94 17.02 22.97
N LEU A 339 19.29 16.56 21.77
CA LEU A 339 18.38 15.78 20.94
C LEU A 339 17.99 14.47 21.63
N LEU A 340 18.95 13.77 22.24
CA LEU A 340 18.67 12.55 23.02
C LEU A 340 17.65 12.81 24.13
N LYS A 341 17.80 13.91 24.87
CA LYS A 341 16.86 14.29 25.94
C LYS A 341 15.45 14.58 25.38
N GLN A 342 15.35 15.25 24.24
CA GLN A 342 14.06 15.50 23.58
C GLN A 342 13.39 14.19 23.14
N LYS A 343 14.15 13.31 22.48
CA LYS A 343 13.72 11.98 22.07
C LYS A 343 13.24 11.15 23.28
N THR A 344 13.99 11.16 24.35
CA THR A 344 13.64 10.45 25.60
C THR A 344 12.33 10.97 26.20
N ASN A 345 12.13 12.28 26.26
CA ASN A 345 10.87 12.87 26.73
C ASN A 345 9.67 12.48 25.85
N GLN A 346 9.87 12.40 24.54
CA GLN A 346 8.83 11.91 23.62
C GLN A 346 8.47 10.46 23.90
N VAL A 347 9.45 9.58 24.10
CA VAL A 347 9.21 8.16 24.45
C VAL A 347 8.48 8.06 25.79
N LEU A 348 8.85 8.83 26.79
CA LEU A 348 8.13 8.87 28.08
C LEU A 348 6.68 9.30 27.89
N SER A 349 6.42 10.30 27.06
CA SER A 349 5.06 10.74 26.74
C SER A 349 4.27 9.65 25.99
N ASN A 350 4.90 8.99 25.02
CA ASN A 350 4.25 7.91 24.27
C ASN A 350 3.97 6.69 25.17
N MET A 351 4.85 6.39 26.14
CA MET A 351 4.62 5.32 27.10
C MET A 351 3.36 5.56 27.95
N LEU A 352 3.05 6.81 28.28
CA LEU A 352 1.81 7.14 29.01
C LEU A 352 0.55 6.84 28.20
N SER A 353 0.62 6.88 26.85
CA SER A 353 -0.51 6.51 25.99
C SER A 353 -0.77 5.00 25.98
N VAL A 354 0.24 4.20 26.34
CA VAL A 354 0.10 2.75 26.47
C VAL A 354 -0.58 2.43 27.81
N CYS A 355 -1.89 2.45 27.82
CA CYS A 355 -2.73 2.17 29.01
C CYS A 355 -2.32 2.95 30.25
N ARG A 356 -1.86 4.20 30.10
CA ARG A 356 -1.32 5.06 31.18
C ARG A 356 -0.15 4.41 31.93
N SER A 357 0.68 3.64 31.22
CA SER A 357 1.86 2.99 31.78
C SER A 357 2.84 4.02 32.33
N LYS A 358 3.30 3.82 33.57
CA LYS A 358 4.39 4.61 34.12
C LYS A 358 5.70 4.09 33.56
N ALA A 359 6.60 4.98 33.21
CA ALA A 359 7.94 4.66 32.72
C ALA A 359 8.98 5.59 33.38
N PHE A 360 10.21 5.17 33.39
CA PHE A 360 11.33 5.97 33.87
C PHE A 360 12.58 5.75 33.03
N VAL A 361 13.46 6.74 33.05
CA VAL A 361 14.77 6.66 32.41
C VAL A 361 15.74 5.92 33.32
N GLU A 362 16.36 4.87 32.82
CA GLU A 362 17.38 4.13 33.56
C GLU A 362 18.61 4.98 33.78
N ASN A 363 19.10 5.01 35.03
CA ASN A 363 20.17 5.93 35.44
C ASN A 363 21.33 5.29 36.22
N ILE A 364 21.21 4.05 36.65
CA ILE A 364 22.28 3.43 37.49
C ILE A 364 22.97 2.30 36.70
N ASP A 365 22.24 1.50 35.98
CA ASP A 365 22.71 0.26 35.39
C ASP A 365 22.38 0.15 33.89
N THR A 366 22.52 1.26 33.17
CA THR A 366 22.17 1.36 31.76
C THR A 366 23.00 0.38 30.89
N THR A 367 24.25 0.12 31.26
CA THR A 367 25.11 -0.80 30.50
C THR A 367 24.61 -2.25 30.56
N ASN A 368 24.28 -2.78 31.74
CA ASN A 368 23.81 -4.16 31.84
C ASN A 368 22.43 -4.32 31.15
N LEU A 369 21.57 -3.30 31.25
CA LEU A 369 20.31 -3.30 30.52
C LEU A 369 20.52 -3.21 29.00
N PHE A 370 21.49 -2.43 28.54
CA PHE A 370 21.86 -2.41 27.12
C PHE A 370 22.24 -3.81 26.63
N PHE A 371 23.02 -4.57 27.37
CA PHE A 371 23.35 -5.95 27.02
C PHE A 371 22.14 -6.88 27.12
N SER A 372 21.25 -6.71 28.10
CA SER A 372 20.04 -7.53 28.21
C SER A 372 19.03 -7.31 27.08
N CYS A 373 19.09 -6.14 26.44
CA CYS A 373 18.28 -5.81 25.28
C CYS A 373 18.87 -6.35 23.96
N LEU A 374 20.09 -6.88 23.96
CA LEU A 374 20.66 -7.57 22.80
C LEU A 374 19.80 -8.79 22.44
N GLY A 375 19.57 -8.99 21.15
CA GLY A 375 18.85 -10.16 20.66
C GLY A 375 19.46 -11.47 21.15
N GLY A 376 18.63 -12.27 21.81
CA GLY A 376 19.05 -13.54 22.41
C GLY A 376 19.65 -13.44 23.83
N ASN A 377 19.84 -12.25 24.41
CA ASN A 377 20.43 -12.11 25.76
C ASN A 377 19.41 -11.72 26.85
N ALA A 378 18.14 -12.00 26.63
CA ALA A 378 17.07 -11.65 27.57
C ALA A 378 17.14 -12.36 28.93
N LEU A 379 17.94 -13.41 29.06
CA LEU A 379 18.17 -14.11 30.34
C LEU A 379 18.79 -13.19 31.39
N GLU A 380 19.55 -12.16 31.00
CA GLU A 380 20.20 -11.18 31.88
C GLU A 380 19.26 -10.01 32.28
N ASN A 381 18.03 -9.99 31.78
CA ASN A 381 17.07 -8.95 32.13
C ASN A 381 16.58 -9.13 33.58
N TYR A 382 16.45 -8.00 34.29
CA TYR A 382 15.99 -7.97 35.68
C TYR A 382 14.82 -6.99 35.93
N ARG A 383 14.35 -6.29 34.88
CA ARG A 383 13.22 -5.36 34.97
C ARG A 383 11.90 -6.10 34.70
N TRP A 384 11.39 -6.81 35.69
CA TRP A 384 10.26 -7.68 35.56
C TRP A 384 9.00 -7.16 36.25
N ILE A 385 7.86 -7.26 35.55
CA ILE A 385 6.52 -7.02 36.05
C ILE A 385 5.76 -8.34 36.00
N LEU A 386 5.29 -8.82 37.16
CA LEU A 386 4.54 -10.09 37.25
C LEU A 386 3.08 -9.84 36.82
N MET A 387 2.56 -10.63 35.88
CA MET A 387 1.19 -10.55 35.40
C MET A 387 0.72 -11.87 34.77
N PRO A 388 -0.61 -12.04 34.52
CA PRO A 388 -1.11 -13.14 33.71
C PRO A 388 -0.58 -13.09 32.28
N ALA A 389 -0.35 -14.27 31.67
CA ALA A 389 0.13 -14.37 30.29
C ALA A 389 -0.81 -13.69 29.28
N VAL A 390 -2.12 -13.75 29.54
CA VAL A 390 -3.15 -13.06 28.74
C VAL A 390 -2.89 -11.54 28.70
N ASN A 391 -2.51 -10.94 29.81
CA ASN A 391 -2.23 -9.52 29.90
C ASN A 391 -0.86 -9.20 29.25
N ALA A 392 0.15 -10.04 29.48
CA ALA A 392 1.49 -9.85 28.90
C ALA A 392 1.47 -9.91 27.38
N ALA A 393 0.69 -10.80 26.80
CA ALA A 393 0.54 -10.93 25.34
C ALA A 393 -0.02 -9.67 24.68
N CYS A 394 -0.77 -8.82 25.40
CA CYS A 394 -1.23 -7.52 24.89
C CYS A 394 -0.08 -6.53 24.63
N TYR A 395 1.06 -6.72 25.28
CA TYR A 395 2.26 -5.89 25.12
C TYR A 395 3.23 -6.42 24.05
N THR A 396 2.84 -7.44 23.33
CA THR A 396 3.62 -7.97 22.21
C THR A 396 2.82 -7.83 20.93
N THR A 397 3.33 -7.04 20.01
CA THR A 397 2.62 -6.77 18.75
C THR A 397 3.33 -7.39 17.58
N PHE A 398 2.56 -7.95 16.67
CA PHE A 398 3.05 -8.39 15.36
C PHE A 398 2.47 -7.44 14.32
N GLN A 399 3.19 -6.37 14.03
CA GLN A 399 2.78 -5.35 13.09
C GLN A 399 3.96 -4.89 12.24
N SER A 400 3.77 -4.82 10.95
CA SER A 400 4.78 -4.25 10.04
C SER A 400 4.32 -2.89 9.52
N PHE A 401 5.30 -2.06 9.16
CA PHE A 401 5.06 -0.89 8.33
C PHE A 401 4.76 -1.32 6.89
N ALA A 402 4.13 -0.43 6.10
CA ALA A 402 3.91 -0.66 4.69
C ALA A 402 5.20 -1.15 4.02
N GLY A 403 5.11 -2.33 3.41
CA GLY A 403 6.25 -2.92 2.72
C GLY A 403 6.74 -1.97 1.62
N ARG A 404 8.04 -1.88 1.45
CA ARG A 404 8.65 -1.12 0.35
C ARG A 404 8.65 -1.97 -0.91
N ASP A 405 7.90 -1.52 -1.92
CA ASP A 405 8.22 -1.87 -3.29
C ASP A 405 9.50 -1.14 -3.70
N LEU A 406 10.23 -1.70 -4.67
CA LEU A 406 11.46 -1.09 -5.19
C LEU A 406 11.18 -0.06 -6.30
N SER A 407 9.95 0.01 -6.77
CA SER A 407 9.50 0.92 -7.82
C SER A 407 7.97 1.01 -7.82
N GLY A 408 7.42 2.02 -8.47
CA GLY A 408 6.00 2.26 -8.59
C GLY A 408 5.63 3.70 -8.21
N LEU A 409 4.38 3.93 -7.86
CA LEU A 409 3.93 5.23 -7.40
C LEU A 409 4.66 5.65 -6.13
N ILE A 410 5.21 6.85 -6.12
CA ILE A 410 5.82 7.46 -4.94
C ILE A 410 4.69 8.14 -4.16
N LEU A 411 4.43 7.61 -2.99
CA LEU A 411 3.47 8.13 -2.03
C LEU A 411 4.18 8.32 -0.69
N CYS A 412 3.49 8.85 0.30
CA CYS A 412 3.97 8.83 1.67
C CYS A 412 3.04 8.00 2.55
N ASN A 413 3.59 7.43 3.61
CA ASN A 413 2.78 6.94 4.71
C ASN A 413 2.22 8.13 5.52
N ARG A 414 1.39 7.87 6.53
CA ARG A 414 0.80 8.91 7.40
C ARG A 414 1.81 9.74 8.18
N TYR A 415 3.07 9.30 8.21
CA TYR A 415 4.19 9.97 8.87
C TYR A 415 5.06 10.79 7.90
N LYS A 416 4.56 11.04 6.69
CA LYS A 416 5.24 11.77 5.59
C LYS A 416 6.52 11.08 5.10
N GLN A 417 6.70 9.80 5.39
CA GLN A 417 7.84 9.04 4.87
C GLN A 417 7.51 8.51 3.48
N PRO A 418 8.37 8.72 2.49
CA PRO A 418 8.13 8.24 1.15
C PRO A 418 8.18 6.72 1.07
N VAL A 419 7.23 6.16 0.33
CA VAL A 419 7.11 4.73 0.04
C VAL A 419 6.79 4.53 -1.43
N PHE A 420 7.24 3.41 -2.01
CA PHE A 420 6.77 2.98 -3.32
C PHE A 420 5.54 2.08 -3.16
N LEU A 421 4.56 2.27 -4.03
CA LEU A 421 3.41 1.41 -4.17
C LEU A 421 3.31 0.92 -5.62
N ASN A 422 3.54 -0.36 -5.85
CA ASN A 422 3.48 -0.96 -7.17
C ASN A 422 2.32 -1.94 -7.29
N PHE A 423 1.23 -1.51 -7.86
CA PHE A 423 0.06 -2.35 -8.08
C PHE A 423 0.32 -3.57 -8.99
N TRP A 424 1.38 -3.54 -9.81
CA TRP A 424 1.75 -4.67 -10.67
C TRP A 424 2.46 -5.79 -9.93
N ASN A 425 3.16 -5.48 -8.83
CA ASN A 425 3.81 -6.45 -7.96
C ASN A 425 2.82 -7.15 -7.01
N ILE A 426 1.66 -6.55 -6.77
CA ILE A 426 0.66 -7.11 -5.87
C ILE A 426 -0.02 -8.30 -6.55
N SER A 427 -0.15 -9.41 -5.83
CA SER A 427 -0.86 -10.62 -6.30
C SER A 427 -2.37 -10.39 -6.33
N LEU A 428 -2.84 -9.68 -7.33
CA LEU A 428 -4.25 -9.42 -7.60
C LEU A 428 -4.67 -10.07 -8.92
N ASP A 429 -5.91 -10.52 -9.01
CA ASP A 429 -6.47 -11.11 -10.22
C ASP A 429 -6.50 -10.14 -11.41
N ASN A 430 -6.67 -8.87 -11.13
CA ASN A 430 -6.60 -7.78 -12.10
C ASN A 430 -6.02 -6.52 -11.44
N LYS A 431 -5.74 -5.49 -12.25
CA LYS A 431 -5.16 -4.22 -11.80
C LYS A 431 -6.13 -3.04 -11.98
N ASN A 432 -7.40 -3.35 -12.22
CA ASN A 432 -8.43 -2.33 -12.40
C ASN A 432 -8.67 -1.57 -11.11
N LYS A 433 -8.92 -0.27 -11.25
CA LYS A 433 -9.10 0.66 -10.15
C LYS A 433 -10.49 1.30 -10.19
N LEU A 434 -11.03 1.52 -9.01
CA LEU A 434 -12.17 2.39 -8.79
C LEU A 434 -11.74 3.53 -7.88
N ILE A 435 -11.82 4.77 -8.36
CA ILE A 435 -11.40 5.97 -7.63
C ILE A 435 -12.64 6.79 -7.31
N ILE A 436 -12.93 6.95 -6.03
CA ILE A 436 -14.14 7.60 -5.54
C ILE A 436 -13.77 8.79 -4.67
N GLY A 437 -14.42 9.93 -4.92
CA GLY A 437 -14.25 11.10 -4.06
C GLY A 437 -15.21 12.22 -4.43
N PRO A 438 -15.86 12.83 -3.45
CA PRO A 438 -16.78 13.94 -3.67
C PRO A 438 -16.04 15.16 -4.29
N SER A 439 -16.81 16.12 -4.80
CA SER A 439 -16.24 17.34 -5.30
C SER A 439 -15.44 18.06 -4.20
N GLY A 440 -14.25 18.54 -4.53
CA GLY A 440 -13.35 19.19 -3.57
C GLY A 440 -12.49 18.26 -2.70
N SER A 441 -12.67 16.93 -2.79
CA SER A 441 -11.82 15.95 -2.07
C SER A 441 -10.38 15.84 -2.61
N GLY A 442 -10.10 16.47 -3.76
CA GLY A 442 -8.79 16.40 -4.44
C GLY A 442 -8.65 15.28 -5.44
N LYS A 443 -9.75 14.73 -5.93
CA LYS A 443 -9.81 13.63 -6.90
C LYS A 443 -8.92 13.88 -8.13
N SER A 444 -9.17 14.99 -8.86
CA SER A 444 -8.38 15.33 -10.05
C SER A 444 -6.88 15.51 -9.75
N PHE A 445 -6.54 16.07 -8.60
CA PHE A 445 -5.16 16.24 -8.15
C PHE A 445 -4.47 14.89 -7.92
N THR A 446 -5.13 13.97 -7.23
CA THR A 446 -4.62 12.61 -6.98
C THR A 446 -4.45 11.83 -8.28
N VAL A 447 -5.45 11.89 -9.16
CA VAL A 447 -5.39 11.23 -10.46
C VAL A 447 -4.30 11.80 -11.35
N ASN A 448 -4.14 13.14 -11.41
CA ASN A 448 -3.06 13.79 -12.15
C ASN A 448 -1.67 13.35 -11.66
N SER A 449 -1.53 13.14 -10.34
CA SER A 449 -0.29 12.61 -9.77
C SER A 449 -0.02 11.19 -10.24
N PHE A 450 -1.03 10.31 -10.24
CA PHE A 450 -0.88 8.93 -10.73
C PHE A 450 -0.54 8.89 -12.23
N ILE A 451 -1.25 9.68 -13.04
CA ILE A 451 -1.01 9.82 -14.48
C ILE A 451 0.42 10.26 -14.75
N SER A 452 0.86 11.33 -14.09
CA SER A 452 2.20 11.88 -14.25
C SER A 452 3.28 10.84 -13.91
N GLN A 453 3.12 10.13 -12.81
CA GLN A 453 4.08 9.12 -12.37
C GLN A 453 4.11 7.90 -13.31
N HIS A 454 2.96 7.35 -13.72
CA HIS A 454 2.91 6.24 -14.68
C HIS A 454 3.52 6.62 -16.03
N TYR A 455 3.26 7.84 -16.51
CA TYR A 455 3.90 8.33 -17.73
C TYR A 455 5.42 8.42 -17.61
N HIS A 456 5.93 8.87 -16.45
CA HIS A 456 7.37 8.93 -16.19
C HIS A 456 8.00 7.55 -16.03
N GLU A 457 7.25 6.53 -15.62
CA GLU A 457 7.71 5.13 -15.64
C GLU A 457 7.81 4.53 -17.05
N GLY A 458 7.26 5.23 -18.04
CA GLY A 458 7.28 4.80 -19.44
C GLY A 458 6.07 3.98 -19.84
N ASP A 459 5.02 3.96 -19.01
CA ASP A 459 3.76 3.28 -19.29
C ASP A 459 2.91 4.09 -20.29
N ASP A 460 2.07 3.43 -21.08
CA ASP A 460 1.08 4.10 -21.89
C ASP A 460 -0.09 4.56 -21.00
N VAL A 461 -0.43 5.86 -21.08
CA VAL A 461 -1.53 6.44 -20.33
C VAL A 461 -2.56 7.03 -21.28
N ILE A 462 -3.79 6.57 -21.16
CA ILE A 462 -4.92 7.00 -21.98
C ILE A 462 -6.03 7.51 -21.07
N ILE A 463 -6.53 8.71 -21.35
CA ILE A 463 -7.58 9.35 -20.55
C ILE A 463 -8.78 9.61 -21.45
N ILE A 464 -9.95 9.22 -20.96
CA ILE A 464 -11.25 9.59 -21.52
C ILE A 464 -11.88 10.53 -20.49
N ASP A 465 -11.92 11.81 -20.81
CA ASP A 465 -12.31 12.91 -19.92
C ASP A 465 -13.65 13.49 -20.34
N ILE A 466 -14.60 13.51 -19.42
CA ILE A 466 -15.92 14.12 -19.65
C ILE A 466 -16.04 15.47 -18.92
N GLY A 467 -15.12 15.76 -18.01
CA GLY A 467 -15.13 16.97 -17.18
C GLY A 467 -14.16 18.09 -17.57
N GLY A 468 -13.32 17.90 -18.59
CA GLY A 468 -12.32 18.89 -19.03
C GLY A 468 -11.19 19.16 -18.03
N SER A 469 -10.81 18.15 -17.21
CA SER A 469 -9.94 18.34 -16.05
C SER A 469 -8.44 18.27 -16.36
N TYR A 470 -8.03 17.67 -17.49
CA TYR A 470 -6.62 17.26 -17.73
C TYR A 470 -5.85 18.15 -18.69
N LYS A 471 -6.45 19.19 -19.28
CA LYS A 471 -5.82 20.08 -20.27
C LYS A 471 -4.54 20.75 -19.73
N GLY A 472 -4.53 21.13 -18.46
CA GLY A 472 -3.36 21.71 -17.80
C GLY A 472 -2.18 20.75 -17.71
N LEU A 473 -2.43 19.51 -17.28
CA LEU A 473 -1.41 18.47 -17.19
C LEU A 473 -0.78 18.17 -18.57
N PHE A 474 -1.59 18.05 -19.62
CA PHE A 474 -1.12 17.77 -20.97
C PHE A 474 -0.25 18.88 -21.56
N SER A 475 -0.54 20.13 -21.20
CA SER A 475 0.29 21.26 -21.63
C SER A 475 1.73 21.21 -21.06
N ILE A 476 1.93 20.50 -19.96
CA ILE A 476 3.23 20.36 -19.29
C ILE A 476 3.93 19.07 -19.69
N LEU A 477 3.21 17.94 -19.76
CA LEU A 477 3.78 16.64 -20.08
C LEU A 477 4.02 16.44 -21.58
N GLY A 478 3.40 17.26 -22.46
CA GLY A 478 3.60 17.17 -23.91
C GLY A 478 2.84 16.01 -24.57
N GLY A 479 1.80 15.47 -23.93
CA GLY A 479 0.94 14.43 -24.49
C GLY A 479 0.02 14.95 -25.61
N LYS A 480 -0.63 14.05 -26.32
CA LYS A 480 -1.61 14.37 -27.36
C LYS A 480 -2.99 14.56 -26.73
N TYR A 481 -3.53 15.76 -26.85
CA TYR A 481 -4.85 16.12 -26.32
C TYR A 481 -5.84 16.32 -27.46
N PHE A 482 -6.90 15.50 -27.51
CA PHE A 482 -7.96 15.58 -28.50
C PHE A 482 -9.19 16.20 -27.84
N GLU A 483 -9.48 17.44 -28.15
CA GLU A 483 -10.65 18.15 -27.66
C GLU A 483 -11.71 18.16 -28.78
N TYR A 484 -12.91 17.65 -28.51
CA TYR A 484 -13.99 17.76 -29.48
C TYR A 484 -14.52 19.20 -29.49
N ASN A 485 -14.46 19.84 -30.67
CA ASN A 485 -15.01 21.14 -30.90
C ASN A 485 -15.77 21.15 -32.24
N LEU A 486 -16.92 21.77 -32.27
CA LEU A 486 -17.74 21.89 -33.51
C LEU A 486 -16.99 22.55 -34.67
N LEU A 487 -16.00 23.43 -34.36
CA LEU A 487 -15.15 24.06 -35.39
C LEU A 487 -14.02 23.16 -35.91
N ASN A 488 -13.64 22.12 -35.14
CA ASN A 488 -12.63 21.15 -35.49
C ASN A 488 -13.05 19.77 -34.97
N PRO A 489 -14.06 19.15 -35.59
CA PRO A 489 -14.61 17.90 -35.11
C PRO A 489 -13.63 16.74 -35.31
N LEU A 490 -13.66 15.77 -34.41
CA LEU A 490 -12.95 14.49 -34.59
C LEU A 490 -13.63 13.71 -35.73
N THR A 491 -12.82 13.23 -36.64
CA THR A 491 -13.27 12.43 -37.80
C THR A 491 -12.67 11.02 -37.73
N PHE A 492 -13.46 10.03 -38.00
CA PHE A 492 -13.07 8.61 -37.90
C PHE A 492 -13.37 7.85 -39.20
N ASN A 493 -12.69 6.73 -39.37
CA ASN A 493 -13.12 5.75 -40.34
C ASN A 493 -13.14 4.35 -39.71
N PRO A 494 -14.28 3.95 -39.12
CA PRO A 494 -14.40 2.68 -38.41
C PRO A 494 -14.41 1.46 -39.36
N PHE A 495 -14.53 1.66 -40.69
CA PHE A 495 -14.55 0.58 -41.67
C PHE A 495 -13.15 0.16 -42.13
N LEU A 496 -12.11 0.88 -41.79
CA LEU A 496 -10.76 0.48 -42.14
C LEU A 496 -10.37 -0.85 -41.49
N VAL A 497 -9.85 -1.77 -42.29
CA VAL A 497 -9.31 -3.06 -41.85
C VAL A 497 -7.98 -3.33 -42.52
N PRO A 498 -7.10 -4.16 -41.94
CA PRO A 498 -5.86 -4.55 -42.58
C PRO A 498 -6.12 -5.34 -43.88
N TRP A 499 -5.29 -5.14 -44.87
CA TRP A 499 -5.33 -5.90 -46.14
C TRP A 499 -4.16 -6.89 -46.19
N VAL A 500 -4.47 -8.17 -46.42
CA VAL A 500 -3.46 -9.22 -46.54
C VAL A 500 -3.71 -9.94 -47.87
N ALA A 501 -2.67 -10.00 -48.71
CA ALA A 501 -2.73 -10.62 -50.07
C ALA A 501 -3.90 -10.08 -50.91
N GLY A 502 -4.16 -8.77 -50.87
CA GLY A 502 -5.23 -8.12 -51.64
C GLY A 502 -6.64 -8.34 -51.13
N LYS A 503 -6.82 -8.95 -49.93
CA LYS A 503 -8.13 -9.15 -49.32
C LYS A 503 -8.23 -8.46 -48.01
N PRO A 504 -9.40 -7.81 -47.69
CA PRO A 504 -9.61 -7.20 -46.38
C PRO A 504 -9.76 -8.29 -45.30
N GLN A 505 -9.12 -8.10 -44.17
CA GLN A 505 -9.15 -9.03 -43.04
C GLN A 505 -10.14 -8.52 -41.98
N LEU A 506 -11.38 -8.99 -42.05
CA LEU A 506 -12.40 -8.65 -41.07
C LEU A 506 -12.32 -9.62 -39.87
N SER A 507 -11.85 -9.14 -38.71
CA SER A 507 -11.85 -9.94 -37.48
C SER A 507 -13.27 -10.01 -36.89
N ILE A 508 -13.53 -11.04 -36.05
CA ILE A 508 -14.82 -11.20 -35.34
C ILE A 508 -15.07 -10.00 -34.42
N GLU A 509 -14.04 -9.50 -33.78
CA GLU A 509 -14.12 -8.33 -32.92
C GLU A 509 -14.50 -7.07 -33.69
N LYS A 510 -13.88 -6.85 -34.86
CA LYS A 510 -14.19 -5.71 -35.72
C LYS A 510 -15.62 -5.80 -36.30
N LEU A 511 -16.04 -7.00 -36.67
CA LEU A 511 -17.43 -7.24 -37.08
C LEU A 511 -18.42 -6.93 -35.96
N SER A 512 -18.15 -7.40 -34.78
CA SER A 512 -18.99 -7.14 -33.61
C SER A 512 -19.04 -5.64 -33.26
N PHE A 513 -17.93 -4.93 -33.33
CA PHE A 513 -17.86 -3.49 -33.17
C PHE A 513 -18.69 -2.73 -34.18
N LEU A 514 -18.59 -3.07 -35.50
CA LEU A 514 -19.37 -2.42 -36.55
C LEU A 514 -20.87 -2.65 -36.36
N VAL A 515 -21.27 -3.85 -35.95
CA VAL A 515 -22.67 -4.14 -35.60
C VAL A 515 -23.16 -3.27 -34.45
N SER A 516 -22.33 -3.09 -33.40
CA SER A 516 -22.67 -2.24 -32.28
C SER A 516 -22.74 -0.76 -32.67
N LEU A 517 -21.83 -0.30 -33.55
CA LEU A 517 -21.84 1.05 -34.06
C LEU A 517 -23.14 1.31 -34.86
N ILE A 518 -23.49 0.42 -35.82
CA ILE A 518 -24.71 0.55 -36.60
C ILE A 518 -25.95 0.49 -35.69
N SER A 519 -25.91 -0.32 -34.61
CA SER A 519 -27.00 -0.38 -33.62
C SER A 519 -27.23 0.98 -32.97
N ILE A 520 -26.15 1.65 -32.52
CA ILE A 520 -26.23 2.99 -31.88
C ILE A 520 -26.69 4.05 -32.88
N LEU A 521 -26.29 3.93 -34.17
CA LEU A 521 -26.78 4.84 -35.22
C LEU A 521 -28.26 4.66 -35.51
N TRP A 522 -28.73 3.41 -35.55
CA TRP A 522 -30.06 3.07 -36.05
C TRP A 522 -31.15 3.06 -34.99
N LYS A 523 -30.84 2.55 -33.78
CA LYS A 523 -31.83 2.37 -32.72
C LYS A 523 -31.84 3.57 -31.77
N GLN A 524 -33.00 3.83 -31.17
CA GLN A 524 -33.11 4.83 -30.10
C GLN A 524 -32.45 4.32 -28.81
N THR A 525 -32.06 5.24 -27.97
CA THR A 525 -31.50 4.95 -26.63
C THR A 525 -32.42 3.98 -25.86
N GLY A 526 -31.85 2.88 -25.37
CA GLY A 526 -32.59 1.81 -24.65
C GLY A 526 -33.24 0.76 -25.52
N GLN A 527 -33.08 0.83 -26.84
CA GLN A 527 -33.56 -0.24 -27.76
C GLN A 527 -32.41 -1.10 -28.25
N GLU A 528 -32.51 -2.41 -28.07
CA GLU A 528 -31.54 -3.38 -28.60
C GLU A 528 -31.94 -3.91 -29.97
N LEU A 529 -30.92 -4.33 -30.75
CA LEU A 529 -31.18 -5.08 -31.99
C LEU A 529 -31.80 -6.43 -31.67
N MET A 530 -32.86 -6.78 -32.39
CA MET A 530 -33.36 -8.16 -32.37
C MET A 530 -32.28 -9.12 -32.88
N LYS A 531 -32.35 -10.38 -32.45
CA LYS A 531 -31.38 -11.42 -32.89
C LYS A 531 -31.35 -11.55 -34.43
N THR A 532 -32.51 -11.42 -35.09
CA THR A 532 -32.64 -11.42 -36.53
C THR A 532 -31.95 -10.23 -37.18
N GLU A 533 -32.19 -9.02 -36.67
CA GLU A 533 -31.53 -7.79 -37.16
C GLU A 533 -30.02 -7.86 -37.04
N ARG A 534 -29.54 -8.35 -35.91
CA ARG A 534 -28.09 -8.56 -35.68
C ARG A 534 -27.51 -9.53 -36.69
N SER A 535 -28.17 -10.64 -36.94
CA SER A 535 -27.72 -11.66 -37.92
C SER A 535 -27.65 -11.09 -39.34
N PHE A 536 -28.65 -10.33 -39.75
CA PHE A 536 -28.64 -9.68 -41.08
C PHE A 536 -27.54 -8.63 -41.20
N LEU A 537 -27.33 -7.80 -40.20
CA LEU A 537 -26.24 -6.82 -40.21
C LEU A 537 -24.87 -7.51 -40.32
N GLN A 538 -24.63 -8.61 -39.60
CA GLN A 538 -23.40 -9.39 -39.73
C GLN A 538 -23.21 -9.92 -41.14
N GLN A 539 -24.28 -10.43 -41.75
CA GLN A 539 -24.25 -10.93 -43.15
C GLN A 539 -23.93 -9.80 -44.13
N TYR A 540 -24.59 -8.64 -44.01
CA TYR A 540 -24.33 -7.50 -44.91
C TYR A 540 -22.93 -6.94 -44.76
N LEU A 541 -22.43 -6.81 -43.55
CA LEU A 541 -21.03 -6.37 -43.30
C LEU A 541 -20.03 -7.37 -43.88
N THR A 542 -20.25 -8.66 -43.68
CA THR A 542 -19.37 -9.69 -44.23
C THR A 542 -19.40 -9.67 -45.76
N ALA A 543 -20.58 -9.54 -46.35
CA ALA A 543 -20.76 -9.44 -47.81
C ALA A 543 -20.10 -8.16 -48.38
N TYR A 544 -20.21 -7.05 -47.68
CA TYR A 544 -19.54 -5.79 -48.07
C TYR A 544 -18.01 -5.93 -48.12
N TYR A 545 -17.38 -6.55 -47.15
CA TYR A 545 -15.93 -6.75 -47.20
C TYR A 545 -15.50 -7.78 -48.25
N ASN A 546 -16.29 -8.81 -48.51
CA ASN A 546 -16.10 -9.71 -49.65
C ASN A 546 -16.19 -8.98 -50.97
N TYR A 547 -17.20 -8.08 -51.16
CA TYR A 547 -17.36 -7.24 -52.33
C TYR A 547 -16.13 -6.35 -52.55
N LEU A 548 -15.57 -5.74 -51.50
CA LEU A 548 -14.35 -4.95 -51.61
C LEU A 548 -13.11 -5.77 -51.98
N GLY A 549 -13.08 -7.06 -51.55
CA GLY A 549 -11.93 -7.96 -51.79
C GLY A 549 -11.96 -8.68 -53.16
N ASP A 550 -13.10 -8.81 -53.80
CA ASP A 550 -13.23 -9.43 -55.10
C ASP A 550 -13.02 -8.39 -56.21
N SER A 551 -11.80 -8.32 -56.73
CA SER A 551 -11.45 -7.52 -57.92
C SER A 551 -12.04 -8.09 -59.24
N SER A 552 -12.78 -9.18 -59.20
CA SER A 552 -13.46 -9.79 -60.32
C SER A 552 -14.82 -10.32 -59.90
N GLN A 553 -15.88 -9.55 -60.25
CA GLN A 553 -17.25 -9.99 -60.43
C GLN A 553 -17.88 -10.96 -59.42
N HIS A 554 -18.80 -10.54 -58.66
CA HIS A 554 -20.22 -10.97 -58.58
C HIS A 554 -20.79 -10.56 -57.21
N ILE A 555 -21.83 -9.77 -57.37
CA ILE A 555 -22.79 -9.42 -56.30
C ILE A 555 -23.54 -10.70 -55.89
N LEU A 556 -23.72 -10.81 -54.59
CA LEU A 556 -24.49 -11.81 -53.88
C LEU A 556 -25.55 -12.58 -54.68
N SER A 557 -25.33 -13.85 -54.90
CA SER A 557 -26.43 -14.79 -55.19
C SER A 557 -27.05 -15.25 -53.88
N PHE A 558 -28.08 -14.58 -53.43
CA PHE A 558 -28.98 -15.11 -52.40
C PHE A 558 -29.97 -16.14 -53.02
N ASP A 559 -30.04 -16.23 -54.35
CA ASP A 559 -30.62 -17.33 -55.09
C ASP A 559 -29.96 -17.42 -56.49
N GLN A 560 -29.75 -18.64 -56.95
CA GLN A 560 -29.20 -18.90 -58.28
C GLN A 560 -30.04 -18.27 -59.39
N GLY A 561 -29.55 -17.15 -59.96
CA GLY A 561 -30.18 -16.59 -61.13
C GLY A 561 -29.60 -15.22 -61.54
N ASN A 562 -28.75 -15.27 -62.59
CA ASN A 562 -28.25 -14.24 -63.46
C ASN A 562 -28.75 -12.79 -63.32
N SER A 563 -27.87 -11.87 -63.02
CA SER A 563 -27.81 -10.55 -63.69
C SER A 563 -26.49 -9.88 -63.54
N GLY A 564 -25.71 -9.72 -64.55
CA GLY A 564 -24.43 -9.05 -64.59
C GLY A 564 -24.59 -7.54 -64.63
N TYR A 565 -23.84 -6.82 -63.75
CA TYR A 565 -23.62 -5.39 -63.85
C TYR A 565 -22.20 -5.14 -64.32
N ASN A 566 -22.02 -4.39 -65.40
CA ASN A 566 -20.78 -3.88 -65.93
C ASN A 566 -20.25 -2.73 -65.04
N ARG A 567 -19.05 -2.90 -64.49
CA ARG A 567 -18.30 -1.83 -63.80
C ARG A 567 -17.50 -1.06 -64.85
N GLY A 568 -17.87 0.21 -65.07
CA GLY A 568 -16.98 1.18 -65.73
C GLY A 568 -15.81 1.52 -64.82
N ASP A 569 -14.63 1.85 -65.37
CA ASP A 569 -13.37 2.19 -64.75
C ASP A 569 -13.54 3.05 -63.49
N THR A 570 -13.40 2.44 -62.29
CA THR A 570 -13.48 3.17 -61.05
C THR A 570 -12.34 2.79 -60.12
N GLN A 571 -11.69 3.83 -59.59
CA GLN A 571 -10.70 3.76 -58.48
C GLN A 571 -11.19 2.78 -57.41
N GLN A 572 -10.26 1.98 -56.88
CA GLN A 572 -10.52 1.07 -55.75
C GLN A 572 -11.22 1.83 -54.61
N GLU A 573 -12.50 1.59 -54.38
CA GLU A 573 -13.24 2.28 -53.32
C GLU A 573 -12.63 1.89 -51.97
N SER A 574 -12.19 2.86 -51.21
CA SER A 574 -11.71 2.65 -49.84
C SER A 574 -12.90 2.30 -48.94
N ALA A 575 -12.69 1.36 -48.01
CA ALA A 575 -13.69 1.01 -47.02
C ALA A 575 -14.07 2.26 -46.22
N SER A 576 -15.38 2.61 -46.22
CA SER A 576 -15.90 3.79 -45.49
C SER A 576 -17.40 3.63 -45.26
N MET A 577 -17.98 4.51 -44.44
CA MET A 577 -19.45 4.55 -44.27
C MET A 577 -20.16 4.87 -45.59
N ASN A 578 -19.59 5.74 -46.40
CA ASN A 578 -20.15 6.06 -47.72
C ASN A 578 -20.19 4.83 -48.63
N SER A 579 -19.10 4.08 -48.77
CA SER A 579 -19.07 2.90 -49.63
C SER A 579 -19.95 1.78 -49.08
N PHE A 580 -20.05 1.61 -47.76
CA PHE A 580 -20.99 0.67 -47.14
C PHE A 580 -22.45 1.04 -47.40
N TYR A 581 -22.82 2.32 -47.31
CA TYR A 581 -24.15 2.80 -47.62
C TYR A 581 -24.52 2.54 -49.06
N HIS A 582 -23.65 2.84 -50.05
CA HIS A 582 -23.86 2.55 -51.43
C HIS A 582 -24.02 1.05 -51.72
N PHE A 583 -23.20 0.21 -51.05
CA PHE A 583 -23.37 -1.24 -51.13
C PHE A 583 -24.76 -1.66 -50.62
N LEU A 584 -25.27 -1.12 -49.52
CA LEU A 584 -26.59 -1.44 -49.02
C LEU A 584 -27.71 -0.94 -49.98
N GLU A 585 -27.53 0.19 -50.69
CA GLU A 585 -28.47 0.64 -51.71
C GLU A 585 -28.59 -0.37 -52.87
N THR A 586 -27.51 -1.00 -53.29
CA THR A 586 -27.55 -2.04 -54.31
C THR A 586 -28.31 -3.29 -53.86
N CYS A 587 -28.36 -3.57 -52.58
CA CYS A 587 -29.06 -4.73 -52.01
C CYS A 587 -30.58 -4.52 -51.83
N ILE A 588 -31.12 -3.32 -52.07
CA ILE A 588 -32.56 -3.03 -51.86
C ILE A 588 -33.45 -3.90 -52.77
N ASP A 589 -33.12 -4.02 -54.04
CA ASP A 589 -33.94 -4.73 -55.03
C ASP A 589 -33.96 -6.24 -54.75
N GLU A 590 -32.85 -6.79 -54.26
CA GLU A 590 -32.76 -8.21 -53.89
C GLU A 590 -33.58 -8.53 -52.62
N VAL A 591 -33.58 -7.64 -51.64
CA VAL A 591 -34.38 -7.80 -50.42
C VAL A 591 -35.88 -7.68 -50.70
N HIS A 592 -36.27 -6.85 -51.65
CA HIS A 592 -37.69 -6.73 -52.07
C HIS A 592 -38.19 -7.99 -52.73
N ALA A 593 -37.33 -8.79 -53.33
CA ALA A 593 -37.71 -10.03 -54.01
C ALA A 593 -37.79 -11.27 -53.11
N SER A 594 -37.20 -11.16 -51.87
CA SER A 594 -37.09 -12.27 -50.93
C SER A 594 -38.13 -12.24 -49.81
N ALA A 595 -38.46 -13.42 -49.24
CA ALA A 595 -39.31 -13.52 -48.03
C ALA A 595 -38.74 -12.88 -46.76
N THR A 596 -37.53 -12.33 -46.80
CA THR A 596 -36.79 -11.68 -45.68
C THR A 596 -37.33 -10.29 -45.31
N LYS A 597 -38.16 -9.66 -46.16
CA LYS A 597 -38.78 -8.34 -45.95
C LYS A 597 -39.55 -8.23 -44.60
N SER A 598 -40.01 -9.34 -44.06
CA SER A 598 -40.77 -9.40 -42.81
C SER A 598 -39.90 -9.30 -41.57
N TYR A 599 -38.58 -9.52 -41.65
CA TYR A 599 -37.70 -9.69 -40.50
C TYR A 599 -36.57 -8.63 -40.36
N PHE A 600 -36.34 -7.81 -41.43
CA PHE A 600 -35.31 -6.78 -41.45
C PHE A 600 -35.74 -5.55 -42.26
N ASP A 601 -35.81 -4.39 -41.61
CA ASP A 601 -36.20 -3.14 -42.22
C ASP A 601 -34.99 -2.35 -42.76
N LEU A 602 -34.46 -2.78 -43.91
CA LEU A 602 -33.34 -2.17 -44.60
C LEU A 602 -33.65 -0.70 -44.99
N LYS A 603 -34.92 -0.35 -45.28
CA LYS A 603 -35.31 1.02 -45.67
C LYS A 603 -35.14 1.98 -44.48
N SER A 604 -35.61 1.58 -43.30
CA SER A 604 -35.43 2.35 -42.09
C SER A 604 -33.95 2.58 -41.77
N LEU A 605 -33.13 1.51 -41.90
CA LEU A 605 -31.70 1.61 -41.72
C LEU A 605 -31.06 2.63 -42.67
N LEU A 606 -31.39 2.56 -43.99
CA LEU A 606 -30.83 3.46 -44.98
C LEU A 606 -31.26 4.92 -44.77
N ILE A 607 -32.48 5.18 -44.34
CA ILE A 607 -32.94 6.54 -44.01
C ILE A 607 -32.05 7.14 -42.91
N VAL A 608 -31.74 6.37 -41.88
CA VAL A 608 -30.92 6.84 -40.76
C VAL A 608 -29.46 6.97 -41.19
N LEU A 609 -28.89 5.99 -41.87
CA LEU A 609 -27.49 6.02 -42.31
C LEU A 609 -27.21 7.15 -43.31
N LYS A 610 -28.19 7.64 -44.02
CA LYS A 610 -28.07 8.78 -44.95
C LYS A 610 -27.54 10.04 -44.28
N GLU A 611 -27.84 10.27 -42.98
CA GLU A 611 -27.37 11.41 -42.21
C GLU A 611 -25.85 11.39 -41.98
N TYR A 612 -25.23 10.18 -42.09
CA TYR A 612 -23.79 9.97 -41.88
C TYR A 612 -23.01 9.83 -43.18
N THR A 613 -23.66 10.07 -44.31
CA THR A 613 -23.11 9.87 -45.68
C THR A 613 -23.34 11.08 -46.57
N GLY A 614 -22.51 11.25 -47.59
CA GLY A 614 -22.68 12.27 -48.63
C GLY A 614 -22.73 13.70 -48.09
N ILE A 615 -23.90 14.33 -48.14
CA ILE A 615 -24.18 15.69 -47.65
C ILE A 615 -24.96 15.69 -46.33
N GLY A 616 -25.09 14.52 -45.68
CA GLY A 616 -25.76 14.40 -44.39
C GLY A 616 -25.07 15.20 -43.28
N ALA A 617 -25.83 15.56 -42.24
CA ALA A 617 -25.35 16.44 -41.16
C ALA A 617 -24.10 15.90 -40.45
N TYR A 618 -23.96 14.59 -40.36
CA TYR A 618 -22.86 13.89 -39.68
C TYR A 618 -21.90 13.17 -40.66
N ALA A 619 -21.92 13.49 -41.96
CA ALA A 619 -21.08 12.82 -42.96
C ALA A 619 -19.59 12.93 -42.68
N TYR A 620 -19.14 13.99 -42.02
CA TYR A 620 -17.74 14.19 -41.61
C TYR A 620 -17.27 13.18 -40.59
N LEU A 621 -18.16 12.60 -39.80
CA LEU A 621 -17.81 11.82 -38.60
C LEU A 621 -17.18 10.46 -38.92
N LEU A 622 -17.71 9.73 -39.93
CA LEU A 622 -17.39 8.31 -40.18
C LEU A 622 -16.70 8.04 -41.52
N ASN A 623 -16.26 9.08 -42.22
CA ASN A 623 -15.69 8.99 -43.56
C ASN A 623 -14.30 9.61 -43.70
N ALA A 624 -13.50 9.56 -42.64
CA ALA A 624 -12.12 10.03 -42.68
C ALA A 624 -11.29 9.22 -43.68
N SER A 625 -10.38 9.88 -44.41
CA SER A 625 -9.48 9.24 -45.35
C SER A 625 -8.39 8.38 -44.66
N ALA A 626 -8.09 8.65 -43.41
CA ALA A 626 -7.13 7.91 -42.61
C ALA A 626 -7.60 7.83 -41.15
N GLU A 627 -7.16 6.80 -40.43
CA GLU A 627 -7.39 6.71 -38.97
C GLU A 627 -6.61 7.79 -38.23
N ILE A 628 -7.15 8.20 -37.06
CA ILE A 628 -6.42 9.04 -36.13
C ILE A 628 -5.22 8.26 -35.61
N GLU A 629 -4.02 8.74 -35.86
CA GLU A 629 -2.82 8.07 -35.43
C GLU A 629 -2.56 8.32 -33.92
N ILE A 630 -2.81 7.29 -33.13
CA ILE A 630 -2.57 7.31 -31.69
C ILE A 630 -1.48 6.34 -31.25
N SER A 631 -0.94 5.55 -32.19
CA SER A 631 -0.07 4.41 -31.90
C SER A 631 1.22 4.80 -31.22
N GLU A 632 1.84 5.90 -31.63
CA GLU A 632 3.16 6.33 -31.14
C GLU A 632 3.11 7.16 -29.86
N HIS A 633 1.96 7.70 -29.49
CA HIS A 633 1.82 8.56 -28.34
C HIS A 633 1.59 7.76 -27.06
N GLN A 634 2.49 7.90 -26.07
CA GLN A 634 2.34 7.24 -24.76
C GLN A 634 1.30 7.91 -23.87
N LEU A 635 1.09 9.22 -24.02
CA LEU A 635 0.13 9.98 -23.23
C LEU A 635 -0.96 10.59 -24.15
N LEU A 636 -2.19 10.15 -23.96
CA LEU A 636 -3.35 10.49 -24.76
C LEU A 636 -4.51 10.97 -23.88
N CYS A 637 -5.20 12.02 -24.31
CA CYS A 637 -6.47 12.43 -23.71
C CYS A 637 -7.50 12.68 -24.80
N PHE A 638 -8.70 12.14 -24.59
CA PHE A 638 -9.90 12.44 -25.36
C PHE A 638 -10.87 13.19 -24.47
N ASP A 639 -10.99 14.50 -24.72
CA ASP A 639 -11.91 15.39 -24.00
C ASP A 639 -13.26 15.44 -24.70
N LEU A 640 -14.27 14.89 -24.06
CA LEU A 640 -15.65 14.77 -24.54
C LEU A 640 -16.58 15.81 -23.90
N ASN A 641 -16.05 16.76 -23.12
CA ASN A 641 -16.86 17.75 -22.41
C ASN A 641 -17.76 18.57 -23.37
N GLY A 642 -17.24 18.88 -24.56
CA GLY A 642 -17.98 19.64 -25.58
C GLY A 642 -19.21 18.96 -26.16
N ILE A 643 -19.34 17.63 -26.00
CA ILE A 643 -20.47 16.82 -26.51
C ILE A 643 -21.23 16.07 -25.43
N ARG A 644 -20.91 16.31 -24.16
CA ARG A 644 -21.49 15.58 -23.03
C ARG A 644 -23.03 15.54 -23.03
N GLU A 645 -23.67 16.64 -23.44
CA GLU A 645 -25.13 16.79 -23.47
C GLU A 645 -25.74 16.40 -24.82
N ASP A 646 -24.93 16.08 -25.83
CA ASP A 646 -25.42 15.67 -27.14
C ASP A 646 -25.80 14.20 -27.14
N ILE A 647 -27.09 13.93 -27.18
CA ILE A 647 -27.67 12.58 -27.09
C ILE A 647 -27.24 11.71 -28.28
N VAL A 648 -26.93 12.30 -29.43
CA VAL A 648 -26.58 11.57 -30.67
C VAL A 648 -25.08 11.38 -30.77
N LEU A 649 -24.29 12.44 -30.63
CA LEU A 649 -22.85 12.39 -30.87
C LEU A 649 -22.09 11.74 -29.72
N PHE A 650 -22.51 11.94 -28.47
CA PHE A 650 -21.77 11.41 -27.31
C PHE A 650 -21.61 9.89 -27.32
N PRO A 651 -22.68 9.06 -27.52
CA PRO A 651 -22.51 7.61 -27.54
C PRO A 651 -21.67 7.12 -28.75
N ILE A 652 -21.83 7.74 -29.90
CA ILE A 652 -21.12 7.37 -31.13
C ILE A 652 -19.64 7.63 -30.99
N ILE A 653 -19.26 8.84 -30.60
CA ILE A 653 -17.85 9.25 -30.44
C ILE A 653 -17.19 8.46 -29.31
N SER A 654 -17.90 8.24 -28.22
CA SER A 654 -17.40 7.41 -27.11
C SER A 654 -17.07 6.00 -27.56
N LEU A 655 -17.95 5.35 -28.33
CA LEU A 655 -17.71 4.01 -28.87
C LEU A 655 -16.52 3.98 -29.83
N LEU A 656 -16.40 4.99 -30.70
CA LEU A 656 -15.28 5.09 -31.64
C LEU A 656 -13.95 5.29 -30.93
N ILE A 657 -13.90 6.09 -29.87
CA ILE A 657 -12.69 6.28 -29.04
C ILE A 657 -12.31 5.00 -28.32
N ILE A 658 -13.29 4.28 -27.75
CA ILE A 658 -13.02 3.01 -27.09
C ILE A 658 -12.41 2.01 -28.07
N GLU A 659 -12.91 1.94 -29.31
CA GLU A 659 -12.34 1.04 -30.32
C GLU A 659 -10.91 1.44 -30.71
N LEU A 660 -10.62 2.73 -30.89
CA LEU A 660 -9.26 3.21 -31.12
C LEU A 660 -8.31 2.81 -29.98
N VAL A 661 -8.78 2.94 -28.74
CA VAL A 661 -8.01 2.54 -27.54
C VAL A 661 -7.76 1.03 -27.54
N LEU A 662 -8.78 0.23 -27.86
CA LEU A 662 -8.66 -1.24 -27.94
C LEU A 662 -7.69 -1.65 -29.06
N ASP A 663 -7.72 -0.98 -30.20
CA ASP A 663 -6.80 -1.23 -31.30
C ASP A 663 -5.34 -0.95 -30.88
N LYS A 664 -5.09 0.17 -30.22
CA LYS A 664 -3.78 0.48 -29.63
C LYS A 664 -3.35 -0.59 -28.63
N ILE A 665 -4.24 -1.06 -27.77
CA ILE A 665 -3.96 -2.12 -26.81
C ILE A 665 -3.54 -3.41 -27.50
N ARG A 666 -4.23 -3.80 -28.57
CA ARG A 666 -3.94 -4.99 -29.37
C ARG A 666 -2.58 -4.89 -30.08
N LYS A 667 -2.22 -3.70 -30.60
CA LYS A 667 -0.94 -3.45 -31.28
C LYS A 667 0.28 -3.57 -30.35
N PHE A 668 0.14 -3.24 -29.06
CA PHE A 668 1.24 -3.24 -28.10
C PHE A 668 0.97 -4.08 -26.83
N PRO A 669 0.79 -5.39 -26.94
CA PRO A 669 0.31 -6.22 -25.82
C PRO A 669 1.29 -6.27 -24.63
N LEU A 670 2.59 -6.06 -24.83
CA LEU A 670 3.60 -6.15 -23.79
C LEU A 670 3.80 -4.85 -22.98
N ARG A 671 3.39 -3.71 -23.51
CA ARG A 671 3.49 -2.44 -22.77
C ARG A 671 2.46 -2.41 -21.66
N ARG A 672 2.81 -1.83 -20.50
CA ARG A 672 1.83 -1.50 -19.47
C ARG A 672 0.96 -0.35 -19.93
N LYS A 673 -0.33 -0.44 -19.65
CA LYS A 673 -1.32 0.55 -20.07
C LYS A 673 -2.24 0.91 -18.93
N HIS A 674 -2.41 2.21 -18.71
CA HIS A 674 -3.36 2.77 -17.75
C HIS A 674 -4.41 3.57 -18.47
N ILE A 675 -5.66 3.13 -18.40
CA ILE A 675 -6.80 3.82 -18.99
C ILE A 675 -7.57 4.46 -17.86
N TYR A 676 -7.69 5.78 -17.90
CA TYR A 676 -8.46 6.56 -16.95
C TYR A 676 -9.75 7.03 -17.61
N MET A 677 -10.89 6.72 -17.00
CA MET A 677 -12.22 7.15 -17.46
C MET A 677 -12.84 8.03 -16.38
N ASP A 678 -12.81 9.34 -16.57
CA ASP A 678 -13.33 10.31 -15.61
C ASP A 678 -14.81 10.63 -15.89
N GLU A 679 -15.62 10.64 -14.82
CA GLU A 679 -17.08 10.72 -14.87
C GLU A 679 -17.74 9.65 -15.77
N ALA A 680 -17.14 8.44 -15.78
CA ALA A 680 -17.51 7.35 -16.68
C ALA A 680 -18.97 6.84 -16.54
N TRP A 681 -19.68 7.22 -15.48
CA TRP A 681 -21.06 6.80 -15.24
C TRP A 681 -22.00 7.12 -16.42
N SER A 682 -21.71 8.21 -17.15
CA SER A 682 -22.46 8.57 -18.35
C SER A 682 -22.25 7.59 -19.52
N MET A 683 -21.11 6.89 -19.53
CA MET A 683 -20.77 5.85 -20.53
C MET A 683 -21.28 4.45 -20.16
N LEU A 684 -21.76 4.25 -18.92
CA LEU A 684 -22.19 2.93 -18.43
C LEU A 684 -23.65 2.61 -18.74
N LYS A 685 -24.21 3.26 -19.77
CA LYS A 685 -25.59 3.06 -20.21
C LYS A 685 -25.65 2.29 -21.53
N ASP A 686 -26.67 1.47 -21.69
CA ASP A 686 -27.00 0.76 -22.90
C ASP A 686 -25.85 -0.07 -23.54
N ALA A 687 -25.78 -0.14 -24.85
CA ALA A 687 -24.76 -0.90 -25.57
C ALA A 687 -23.31 -0.46 -25.28
N LEU A 688 -23.10 0.80 -24.91
CA LEU A 688 -21.79 1.32 -24.53
C LEU A 688 -21.33 0.74 -23.20
N GLY A 689 -22.25 0.54 -22.25
CA GLY A 689 -21.94 -0.08 -20.96
C GLY A 689 -21.43 -1.50 -21.09
N ASP A 690 -22.04 -2.31 -21.96
CA ASP A 690 -21.58 -3.67 -22.23
C ASP A 690 -20.17 -3.69 -22.83
N PHE A 691 -19.86 -2.73 -23.69
CA PHE A 691 -18.56 -2.62 -24.32
C PHE A 691 -17.48 -2.25 -23.30
N VAL A 692 -17.76 -1.28 -22.43
CA VAL A 692 -16.87 -0.91 -21.31
C VAL A 692 -16.66 -2.08 -20.37
N MET A 693 -17.72 -2.84 -20.06
CA MET A 693 -17.65 -4.02 -19.21
C MET A 693 -16.75 -5.11 -19.80
N ASN A 694 -16.91 -5.40 -21.10
CA ASN A 694 -16.05 -6.37 -21.78
C ASN A 694 -14.59 -5.94 -21.76
N MET A 695 -14.31 -4.69 -22.02
CA MET A 695 -12.97 -4.12 -21.92
C MET A 695 -12.42 -4.27 -20.48
N TYR A 696 -13.21 -3.95 -19.48
CA TYR A 696 -12.85 -4.03 -18.07
C TYR A 696 -12.47 -5.46 -17.64
N ARG A 697 -13.17 -6.47 -18.18
CA ARG A 697 -12.88 -7.89 -17.90
C ARG A 697 -11.68 -8.43 -18.67
N THR A 698 -11.40 -7.92 -19.86
CA THR A 698 -10.41 -8.51 -20.77
C THR A 698 -9.06 -7.82 -20.77
N ILE A 699 -8.99 -6.57 -20.36
CA ILE A 699 -7.82 -5.69 -20.44
C ILE A 699 -6.56 -6.27 -19.76
N ARG A 700 -6.73 -7.07 -18.70
CA ARG A 700 -5.65 -7.74 -18.00
C ARG A 700 -4.80 -8.64 -18.91
N LYS A 701 -5.42 -9.25 -19.94
CA LYS A 701 -4.73 -10.12 -20.90
C LYS A 701 -3.73 -9.36 -21.78
N SER A 702 -3.87 -8.06 -21.86
CA SER A 702 -3.04 -7.16 -22.67
C SER A 702 -2.19 -6.23 -21.82
N ASN A 703 -1.88 -6.64 -20.58
CA ASN A 703 -1.06 -5.87 -19.64
C ASN A 703 -1.62 -4.45 -19.38
N GLY A 704 -2.94 -4.34 -19.28
CA GLY A 704 -3.65 -3.09 -19.07
C GLY A 704 -4.43 -3.05 -17.77
N ALA A 705 -4.73 -1.83 -17.30
CA ALA A 705 -5.56 -1.54 -16.15
C ALA A 705 -6.50 -0.38 -16.47
N ILE A 706 -7.77 -0.52 -16.12
CA ILE A 706 -8.78 0.54 -16.25
C ILE A 706 -9.05 1.14 -14.90
N SER A 707 -8.99 2.46 -14.82
CA SER A 707 -9.32 3.24 -13.64
C SER A 707 -10.61 4.02 -13.92
N ILE A 708 -11.70 3.66 -13.24
CA ILE A 708 -12.96 4.40 -13.31
C ILE A 708 -13.00 5.40 -12.17
N ILE A 709 -13.31 6.64 -12.49
CA ILE A 709 -13.29 7.77 -11.57
C ILE A 709 -14.72 8.31 -11.46
N THR A 710 -15.20 8.48 -10.22
CA THR A 710 -16.55 8.98 -9.96
C THR A 710 -16.58 9.87 -8.72
N GLN A 711 -17.63 10.70 -8.60
CA GLN A 711 -17.84 11.56 -7.44
C GLN A 711 -18.55 10.83 -6.29
N GLY A 712 -19.36 9.83 -6.59
CA GLY A 712 -20.09 9.05 -5.59
C GLY A 712 -20.34 7.62 -6.04
N ILE A 713 -20.40 6.73 -5.06
CA ILE A 713 -20.67 5.30 -5.32
C ILE A 713 -22.09 5.07 -5.85
N ASP A 714 -23.04 5.90 -5.45
CA ASP A 714 -24.44 5.84 -5.87
C ASP A 714 -24.62 6.04 -7.38
N GLU A 715 -23.74 6.79 -8.03
CA GLU A 715 -23.76 6.98 -9.49
C GLU A 715 -23.49 5.68 -10.25
N ILE A 716 -22.59 4.86 -9.71
CA ILE A 716 -22.20 3.58 -10.29
C ILE A 716 -23.18 2.47 -9.87
N ASP A 717 -23.60 2.42 -8.61
CA ASP A 717 -24.39 1.31 -8.05
C ASP A 717 -25.82 1.23 -8.62
N ARG A 718 -26.31 2.31 -9.27
CA ARG A 718 -27.63 2.35 -9.91
C ARG A 718 -27.75 1.47 -11.17
N SER A 719 -26.63 1.10 -11.80
CA SER A 719 -26.65 0.30 -13.00
C SER A 719 -26.10 -1.12 -12.76
N PRO A 720 -26.62 -2.15 -13.46
CA PRO A 720 -26.05 -3.51 -13.40
C PRO A 720 -24.57 -3.55 -13.82
N VAL A 721 -24.20 -2.75 -14.82
CA VAL A 721 -22.83 -2.61 -15.32
C VAL A 721 -21.95 -1.99 -14.23
N GLY A 722 -22.42 -0.94 -13.55
CA GLY A 722 -21.71 -0.31 -12.47
C GLY A 722 -21.45 -1.26 -11.29
N LYS A 723 -22.44 -2.03 -10.87
CA LYS A 723 -22.26 -3.07 -9.83
C LYS A 723 -21.18 -4.08 -10.20
N ALA A 724 -21.19 -4.53 -11.45
CA ALA A 724 -20.18 -5.46 -11.92
C ALA A 724 -18.79 -4.83 -12.00
N ILE A 725 -18.66 -3.53 -12.28
CA ILE A 725 -17.39 -2.79 -12.20
C ILE A 725 -16.88 -2.74 -10.77
N VAL A 726 -17.74 -2.37 -9.80
CA VAL A 726 -17.39 -2.34 -8.37
C VAL A 726 -16.88 -3.70 -7.90
N GLN A 727 -17.57 -4.78 -8.27
CA GLN A 727 -17.19 -6.16 -7.92
C GLN A 727 -15.86 -6.59 -8.55
N ASN A 728 -15.57 -6.12 -9.76
CA ASN A 728 -14.34 -6.49 -10.49
C ASN A 728 -13.19 -5.49 -10.29
N ALA A 729 -13.37 -4.40 -9.55
CA ALA A 729 -12.28 -3.49 -9.19
C ALA A 729 -11.45 -4.08 -8.05
N ALA A 730 -10.27 -4.60 -8.38
CA ALA A 730 -9.38 -5.19 -7.38
C ALA A 730 -8.72 -4.11 -6.50
N ILE A 731 -8.64 -2.87 -7.00
CA ILE A 731 -8.05 -1.74 -6.29
C ILE A 731 -9.13 -0.65 -6.12
N ARG A 732 -9.35 -0.22 -4.89
CA ARG A 732 -10.31 0.82 -4.55
C ARG A 732 -9.61 1.96 -3.87
N VAL A 733 -9.65 3.14 -4.47
CA VAL A 733 -9.05 4.38 -3.96
C VAL A 733 -10.20 5.27 -3.50
N VAL A 734 -10.27 5.54 -2.22
CA VAL A 734 -11.34 6.35 -1.64
C VAL A 734 -10.73 7.59 -0.99
N LEU A 735 -11.16 8.76 -1.47
CA LEU A 735 -10.72 10.04 -0.93
C LEU A 735 -11.60 10.46 0.26
N ASP A 736 -11.25 11.58 0.90
CA ASP A 736 -11.97 12.13 2.02
C ASP A 736 -13.46 12.41 1.68
N HIS A 737 -14.38 11.79 2.43
CA HIS A 737 -15.83 11.95 2.33
C HIS A 737 -16.42 12.73 3.51
N SER A 738 -15.61 13.45 4.27
CA SER A 738 -16.09 14.27 5.41
C SER A 738 -17.14 15.30 5.01
N SER A 739 -17.13 15.76 3.75
CA SER A 739 -18.15 16.67 3.17
C SER A 739 -19.44 15.95 2.76
N ALA A 740 -19.47 14.63 2.70
CA ALA A 740 -20.61 13.82 2.29
C ALA A 740 -20.80 12.59 3.19
N PRO A 741 -20.99 12.78 4.51
CA PRO A 741 -20.99 11.69 5.48
C PRO A 741 -22.10 10.66 5.25
N GLN A 742 -23.19 11.03 4.59
CA GLN A 742 -24.29 10.14 4.19
C GLN A 742 -23.84 9.03 3.21
N GLN A 743 -22.70 9.18 2.55
CA GLN A 743 -22.19 8.16 1.63
C GLN A 743 -21.41 7.04 2.33
N TYR A 744 -20.99 7.20 3.59
CA TYR A 744 -20.18 6.20 4.28
C TYR A 744 -20.86 4.82 4.38
N GLU A 745 -22.14 4.76 4.70
CA GLU A 745 -22.88 3.48 4.78
C GLU A 745 -22.92 2.78 3.41
N LEU A 746 -23.17 3.55 2.35
CA LEU A 746 -23.22 3.01 0.99
C LEU A 746 -21.84 2.53 0.53
N LEU A 747 -20.78 3.28 0.85
CA LEU A 747 -19.39 2.88 0.59
C LEU A 747 -19.06 1.57 1.31
N GLN A 748 -19.45 1.45 2.58
CA GLN A 748 -19.21 0.24 3.37
C GLN A 748 -19.86 -0.99 2.72
N LEU A 749 -21.12 -0.89 2.37
CA LEU A 749 -21.89 -1.98 1.76
C LEU A 749 -21.39 -2.34 0.35
N SER A 750 -21.23 -1.34 -0.52
CA SER A 750 -20.90 -1.57 -1.93
C SER A 750 -19.45 -2.00 -2.14
N LEU A 751 -18.51 -1.48 -1.33
CA LEU A 751 -17.08 -1.80 -1.45
C LEU A 751 -16.63 -2.94 -0.53
N GLY A 752 -17.50 -3.45 0.34
CA GLY A 752 -17.12 -4.48 1.32
C GLY A 752 -16.03 -3.98 2.27
N ILE A 753 -16.21 -2.78 2.81
CA ILE A 753 -15.29 -2.14 3.77
C ILE A 753 -15.64 -2.64 5.17
N THR A 754 -14.64 -3.13 5.92
CA THR A 754 -14.80 -3.56 7.32
C THR A 754 -14.99 -2.36 8.25
N GLU A 755 -15.38 -2.59 9.50
CA GLU A 755 -15.51 -1.50 10.49
C GLU A 755 -14.16 -0.79 10.72
N HIS A 756 -13.10 -1.54 10.89
CA HIS A 756 -11.75 -0.99 11.05
C HIS A 756 -11.32 -0.17 9.82
N GLU A 757 -11.56 -0.67 8.61
CA GLU A 757 -11.30 0.07 7.38
C GLU A 757 -12.15 1.34 7.26
N MET A 758 -13.39 1.31 7.79
CA MET A 758 -14.25 2.49 7.85
C MET A 758 -13.70 3.54 8.81
N ASP A 759 -13.13 3.14 9.93
CA ASP A 759 -12.47 4.05 10.87
C ASP A 759 -11.22 4.69 10.23
N LEU A 760 -10.43 3.89 9.48
CA LEU A 760 -9.32 4.40 8.67
C LEU A 760 -9.82 5.46 7.66
N LEU A 761 -10.91 5.18 6.96
CA LEU A 761 -11.49 6.09 5.98
C LEU A 761 -12.01 7.40 6.62
N LYS A 762 -12.68 7.30 7.77
CA LYS A 762 -13.17 8.49 8.51
C LYS A 762 -12.04 9.33 9.11
N SER A 763 -10.89 8.74 9.36
CA SER A 763 -9.72 9.42 9.95
C SER A 763 -8.86 10.18 8.93
N LEU A 764 -9.24 10.20 7.62
CA LEU A 764 -8.46 10.87 6.58
C LEU A 764 -8.34 12.36 6.86
N ARG A 765 -7.15 12.91 6.59
CA ARG A 765 -6.78 14.30 6.82
C ARG A 765 -6.25 14.95 5.57
N LYS A 766 -6.32 16.26 5.54
CA LYS A 766 -5.69 17.10 4.51
C LYS A 766 -5.09 18.35 5.14
N ASN A 767 -4.07 18.87 4.50
CA ASN A 767 -3.51 20.19 4.82
C ASN A 767 -3.33 20.96 3.52
N ASP A 768 -4.23 21.90 3.28
CA ASP A 768 -4.22 22.70 2.05
C ASP A 768 -3.06 23.70 2.04
N VAL A 769 -2.52 24.10 3.22
CA VAL A 769 -1.37 25.01 3.33
C VAL A 769 -0.09 24.31 2.93
N GLU A 770 0.17 23.15 3.51
CA GLU A 770 1.33 22.31 3.14
C GLU A 770 1.12 21.57 1.81
N GLY A 771 -0.11 21.50 1.33
CA GLY A 771 -0.46 20.91 0.03
C GLY A 771 -0.42 19.38 -0.02
N TRP A 772 -0.69 18.72 1.08
CA TRP A 772 -0.81 17.27 1.13
C TRP A 772 -2.22 16.82 1.52
N ARG A 773 -2.57 15.61 1.13
CA ARG A 773 -3.83 14.98 1.48
C ARG A 773 -3.72 13.48 1.59
N GLU A 774 -4.46 12.92 2.54
CA GLU A 774 -4.57 11.49 2.72
C GLU A 774 -5.70 10.92 1.87
N PHE A 775 -5.55 9.66 1.50
CA PHE A 775 -6.57 8.85 0.85
C PHE A 775 -6.39 7.39 1.22
N PHE A 776 -7.49 6.68 1.22
CA PHE A 776 -7.55 5.26 1.55
C PHE A 776 -7.43 4.41 0.29
N ILE A 777 -6.63 3.35 0.33
CA ILE A 777 -6.55 2.34 -0.73
C ILE A 777 -6.85 0.97 -0.14
N LYS A 778 -7.81 0.27 -0.76
CA LYS A 778 -8.06 -1.16 -0.54
C LYS A 778 -7.61 -1.92 -1.77
N PHE A 779 -6.78 -2.97 -1.58
CA PHE A 779 -6.27 -3.84 -2.66
C PHE A 779 -6.30 -5.29 -2.19
N GLY A 780 -7.25 -6.06 -2.73
CA GLY A 780 -7.55 -7.40 -2.23
C GLY A 780 -8.08 -7.37 -0.80
N ASN A 781 -7.40 -8.10 0.09
CA ASN A 781 -7.69 -8.11 1.53
C ASN A 781 -6.88 -7.05 2.30
N ASP A 782 -5.96 -6.37 1.65
CA ASP A 782 -5.12 -5.35 2.26
C ASP A 782 -5.74 -3.98 2.10
N SER A 783 -5.53 -3.13 3.09
CA SER A 783 -5.94 -1.74 3.02
C SER A 783 -4.94 -0.86 3.76
N GLU A 784 -4.78 0.36 3.30
CA GLU A 784 -3.87 1.32 3.93
C GLU A 784 -4.24 2.77 3.58
N VAL A 785 -3.85 3.68 4.44
CA VAL A 785 -3.95 5.12 4.20
C VAL A 785 -2.60 5.65 3.73
N PHE A 786 -2.62 6.23 2.55
CA PHE A 786 -1.47 6.92 1.97
C PHE A 786 -1.68 8.42 1.96
N LEU A 787 -0.58 9.13 1.94
CA LEU A 787 -0.54 10.58 1.83
C LEU A 787 0.13 10.95 0.50
N LEU A 788 -0.52 11.80 -0.26
CA LEU A 788 0.06 12.42 -1.44
C LEU A 788 0.75 13.73 -1.05
N ASP A 789 2.08 13.71 -1.07
CA ASP A 789 2.95 14.87 -0.89
C ASP A 789 3.60 15.20 -2.24
N ALA A 790 2.97 16.10 -2.99
CA ALA A 790 3.46 16.46 -4.32
C ALA A 790 4.47 17.62 -4.26
N PRO A 791 5.52 17.64 -5.11
CA PRO A 791 6.43 18.77 -5.21
C PRO A 791 5.67 20.04 -5.59
N PRO A 792 6.16 21.22 -5.18
CA PRO A 792 5.48 22.50 -5.45
C PRO A 792 5.14 22.71 -6.93
N GLU A 793 6.01 22.29 -7.84
CA GLU A 793 5.82 22.38 -9.29
C GLU A 793 4.64 21.53 -9.76
N ALA A 794 4.51 20.33 -9.19
CA ALA A 794 3.39 19.44 -9.51
C ALA A 794 2.07 19.99 -8.92
N ARG A 795 2.11 20.67 -7.78
CA ARG A 795 0.91 21.32 -7.21
C ARG A 795 0.36 22.37 -8.13
N ILE A 796 1.20 23.24 -8.70
CA ILE A 796 0.79 24.24 -9.68
C ILE A 796 0.30 23.56 -10.96
N ALA A 797 1.01 22.54 -11.43
CA ALA A 797 0.67 21.82 -12.64
C ALA A 797 -0.70 21.10 -12.57
N PHE A 798 -1.06 20.55 -11.40
CA PHE A 798 -2.27 19.77 -11.20
C PHE A 798 -3.47 20.61 -10.73
N ASP A 799 -3.25 21.89 -10.41
CA ASP A 799 -4.33 22.76 -9.94
C ASP A 799 -5.34 23.01 -11.05
N SER A 800 -6.59 22.66 -10.78
CA SER A 800 -7.70 22.82 -11.72
C SER A 800 -8.49 24.12 -11.51
N ARG A 801 -8.21 24.88 -10.46
CA ARG A 801 -8.90 26.14 -10.16
C ARG A 801 -8.66 27.18 -11.27
N ILE A 802 -9.70 27.85 -11.67
CA ILE A 802 -9.67 28.81 -12.80
C ILE A 802 -8.65 29.92 -12.52
N GLU A 803 -8.62 30.45 -11.30
CA GLU A 803 -7.72 31.54 -10.89
C GLU A 803 -6.24 31.14 -11.03
N GLU A 804 -5.87 29.95 -10.59
CA GLU A 804 -4.49 29.46 -10.65
C GLU A 804 -4.07 29.15 -12.10
N ARG A 805 -5.01 28.65 -12.91
CA ARG A 805 -4.77 28.44 -14.34
C ARG A 805 -4.58 29.76 -15.09
N VAL A 806 -5.34 30.82 -14.75
CA VAL A 806 -5.16 32.15 -15.33
C VAL A 806 -3.79 32.73 -14.95
N LYS A 807 -3.38 32.60 -13.68
CA LYS A 807 -2.03 33.00 -13.23
C LYS A 807 -0.94 32.28 -14.02
N LEU A 808 -1.04 30.95 -14.13
CA LEU A 808 -0.07 30.15 -14.87
C LEU A 808 0.00 30.52 -16.36
N ASN A 809 -1.14 30.75 -17.01
CA ASN A 809 -1.20 31.15 -18.41
C ASN A 809 -0.63 32.59 -18.64
N THR A 810 -0.90 33.51 -17.72
CA THR A 810 -0.34 34.87 -17.75
C THR A 810 1.18 34.81 -17.64
N MET A 811 1.71 34.06 -16.68
CA MET A 811 3.16 33.87 -16.53
C MET A 811 3.77 33.17 -17.76
N ARG A 812 3.10 32.13 -18.28
CA ARG A 812 3.55 31.46 -19.51
C ARG A 812 3.68 32.42 -20.70
N THR A 813 2.74 33.34 -20.83
CA THR A 813 2.80 34.35 -21.91
C THR A 813 3.98 35.31 -21.72
N GLN A 814 4.31 35.68 -20.48
CA GLN A 814 5.47 36.51 -20.15
C GLN A 814 6.80 35.83 -20.48
N TYR A 815 6.85 34.49 -20.35
CA TYR A 815 8.04 33.70 -20.64
C TYR A 815 8.02 33.02 -22.03
N ASN A 816 7.43 33.68 -23.03
CA ASN A 816 7.40 33.24 -24.43
C ASN A 816 6.87 31.82 -24.62
N GLY A 817 5.90 31.41 -23.83
CA GLY A 817 5.29 30.07 -23.91
C GLY A 817 6.01 28.99 -23.11
N ASN A 818 7.15 29.29 -22.47
CA ASN A 818 7.86 28.31 -21.64
C ASN A 818 7.17 28.11 -20.30
N ILE A 819 6.50 26.98 -20.17
CA ILE A 819 5.69 26.64 -18.98
C ILE A 819 6.55 26.25 -17.77
N GLU A 820 7.73 25.67 -17.99
CA GLU A 820 8.65 25.28 -16.93
C GLU A 820 9.17 26.49 -16.18
N LEU A 821 9.65 27.51 -16.92
CA LEU A 821 10.09 28.78 -16.34
C LEU A 821 8.93 29.53 -15.66
N ALA A 822 7.74 29.45 -16.22
CA ALA A 822 6.56 30.10 -15.62
C ALA A 822 6.22 29.47 -14.25
N ILE A 823 6.32 28.16 -14.12
CA ILE A 823 6.08 27.44 -12.86
C ILE A 823 7.16 27.79 -11.84
N ASP A 824 8.43 27.73 -12.22
CA ASP A 824 9.55 28.06 -11.32
C ASP A 824 9.43 29.48 -10.77
N GLN A 825 9.05 30.46 -11.60
CA GLN A 825 8.86 31.83 -11.17
C GLN A 825 7.64 32.03 -10.25
N LEU A 826 6.56 31.26 -10.46
CA LEU A 826 5.41 31.30 -9.55
C LEU A 826 5.79 30.80 -8.16
N ILE A 827 6.66 29.77 -8.08
CA ILE A 827 7.14 29.25 -6.80
C ILE A 827 8.03 30.26 -6.10
N GLU A 828 8.97 30.88 -6.82
CA GLU A 828 9.84 31.94 -6.26
C GLU A 828 9.02 33.11 -5.70
N ASN A 829 8.02 33.53 -6.42
CA ASN A 829 7.13 34.63 -5.98
C ASN A 829 6.34 34.25 -4.72
N THR A 830 5.95 32.95 -4.58
CA THR A 830 5.20 32.49 -3.40
C THR A 830 6.10 32.32 -2.16
N ASN A 831 7.38 32.01 -2.34
CA ASN A 831 8.34 31.86 -1.25
C ASN A 831 8.88 33.22 -0.72
N ASN A 832 8.67 34.32 -1.47
CA ASN A 832 9.10 35.66 -1.09
C ASN A 832 8.02 36.44 -0.31
N PHE A 833 6.86 35.87 -0.07
CA PHE A 833 5.79 36.34 0.81
C PHE A 833 5.63 35.46 2.04
#